data_691f80efa1920ad971dbaf5c3de74cf9
#
_entry.id   691f80efa1920ad971dbaf5c3de74cf9
#
_cell.length_a   1.000
_cell.length_b   1.000
_cell.length_c   1.000
_cell.angle_alpha   90.00
_cell.angle_beta   90.00
_cell.angle_gamma   90.00
#
_symmetry.space_group_name_H-M   'P 1'
#
loop_
_entity.id
_entity.type
_entity.pdbx_description
1 polymer ?
#
loop_
_entity_poly.entity_id
_entity_poly.type
_entity_poly.pdbx_seq_one_letter_code
_entity_poly.pdbx_strand_id
1 'polypeptide(L)'
;MHSRALFAAGSLLALLTATPSFAQTAPTTADEPPVDETGNENETIVVTAQLREQRPVEVPFALTTYSGKFLDDFNIQEFEDLARFTPGFSVQNQSPNNPAISIRGITVDSGFSYFEPRVSIYQDGVSIAKPRGAYIELFDVERVEISKGPQSTLYGRGALIGAVNIVQAKPRMDDTFGMVRGEMGNLDYWLGEAMLNVAASPTVGLRVAGRYKTRDGTVDSLLPGVEDFNSVETGAVRGSLRVEPSDKLTFDLIGNYQKDTPSGTSFKSLLYRPTDPITGAVLDGLGTRDGAALAPGAGFEGGKDLGLDREVWGITGLVKAELSPAFTLNSITAYRAFDTLEILDIDGTSLPIITGAEEFNNKQFSQELRLNWDNDGPVTAFIGASYFHEESQQRQAVQFDERFALARLANALNGFIPGRPATDPAPASVLSNPGLDALLLQGVAGSFGYLLAGPNAAGIAANLKSNHREQDINESKTKAFDLFGDVTWKVSPQIELGAGLRWTHDDKTTSISDSVLNGRSILGGFLGALSLPEPFRTQLVTALAVPGAATIPPSILFPVPLFGVTFQPTANNGDEIDADNKDNGFTWRAFARYAPNDDTSLYAIYARGRRPEVLSALNPAVPFGEPRFTLVDAETVDSFEIGAKTALLNRKLYLDGALFFYKYDNFQTLEQVGTTFVTTNAGKAESYGFEAQVRYDPSRDLRLFANYAFNHARFKSGVLDGNRFRLAPEHTFSAGLTWAHDVGPGRLDFTPAVTYQSKVFFDDNNDIPALQQPPATLLPDLFQDEFQDGYALVSARLGYGLAGGKYRAEVFVENAFDKKYIKDAGNSGDALGLPTFIAGEPRTYGVQLTARF
;
A
#
# COMPACT_ATOMS: atom_id res chain seq x y z
N MET A 1 18.80 6.35 23.94
CA MET A 1 17.65 5.54 24.40
C MET A 1 17.89 4.02 24.38
N HIS A 2 19.12 3.57 24.70
CA HIS A 2 19.55 2.16 24.57
C HIS A 2 19.21 1.22 25.75
N SER A 3 18.33 1.62 26.70
CA SER A 3 18.13 0.80 27.92
C SER A 3 16.77 0.06 28.02
N ARG A 4 15.86 0.22 27.06
CA ARG A 4 14.54 -0.43 27.11
C ARG A 4 14.44 -1.75 26.33
N ALA A 5 15.27 -1.99 25.33
CA ALA A 5 15.25 -3.21 24.51
C ALA A 5 15.80 -4.45 25.25
N LEU A 6 16.71 -4.29 26.20
CA LEU A 6 17.26 -5.42 26.96
C LEU A 6 16.31 -6.07 27.95
N PHE A 7 15.24 -5.39 28.37
CA PHE A 7 14.28 -5.97 29.35
C PHE A 7 13.24 -6.89 28.71
N ALA A 8 12.92 -6.69 27.44
CA ALA A 8 11.95 -7.56 26.74
C ALA A 8 12.55 -8.91 26.34
N ALA A 9 13.82 -8.95 25.98
CA ALA A 9 14.53 -10.20 25.64
C ALA A 9 14.79 -11.10 26.85
N GLY A 10 15.00 -10.51 28.04
CA GLY A 10 15.23 -11.26 29.28
C GLY A 10 13.99 -12.00 29.80
N SER A 11 12.80 -11.48 29.54
CA SER A 11 11.55 -12.11 30.02
C SER A 11 11.10 -13.29 29.16
N LEU A 12 11.47 -13.35 27.88
CA LEU A 12 11.18 -14.50 27.02
C LEU A 12 12.09 -15.70 27.29
N LEU A 13 13.34 -15.44 27.71
CA LEU A 13 14.30 -16.53 28.03
C LEU A 13 13.98 -17.23 29.34
N ALA A 14 13.30 -16.58 30.28
CA ALA A 14 12.96 -17.13 31.58
C ALA A 14 11.79 -18.15 31.52
N LEU A 15 10.98 -18.13 30.46
CA LEU A 15 9.88 -19.09 30.27
C LEU A 15 10.33 -20.42 29.63
N LEU A 16 11.55 -20.50 29.10
CA LEU A 16 12.07 -21.68 28.42
C LEU A 16 12.78 -22.69 29.32
N THR A 17 12.92 -22.45 30.63
CA THR A 17 13.66 -23.33 31.56
C THR A 17 12.79 -24.24 32.42
N ALA A 18 11.47 -24.24 32.26
CA ALA A 18 10.58 -25.17 32.98
C ALA A 18 10.34 -26.43 32.13
N THR A 19 11.14 -27.47 32.32
CA THR A 19 10.89 -28.80 31.73
C THR A 19 9.83 -29.57 32.54
N PRO A 20 8.66 -29.88 31.97
CA PRO A 20 7.78 -30.89 32.56
C PRO A 20 8.29 -32.30 32.18
N SER A 21 8.56 -33.12 33.17
CA SER A 21 8.91 -34.51 32.99
C SER A 21 7.64 -35.31 32.75
N PHE A 22 7.42 -35.80 31.53
CA PHE A 22 6.33 -36.74 31.22
C PHE A 22 6.90 -38.10 30.85
N ALA A 23 6.27 -39.14 31.42
CA ALA A 23 6.66 -40.54 31.26
C ALA A 23 6.37 -41.01 29.82
N GLN A 24 7.40 -41.69 29.25
CA GLN A 24 7.30 -42.37 27.94
C GLN A 24 6.39 -43.61 28.03
N THR A 25 5.37 -43.65 27.21
CA THR A 25 4.74 -44.90 26.73
C THR A 25 5.11 -45.10 25.27
N ALA A 26 5.55 -46.31 24.93
CA ALA A 26 6.05 -46.68 23.61
C ALA A 26 4.95 -46.60 22.52
N PRO A 27 5.28 -46.22 21.28
CA PRO A 27 4.29 -46.09 20.21
C PRO A 27 3.96 -47.43 19.55
N THR A 28 2.69 -47.66 19.35
CA THR A 28 2.17 -48.58 18.34
C THR A 28 2.15 -47.90 17.00
N THR A 29 2.80 -48.54 16.02
CA THR A 29 2.86 -48.10 14.62
C THR A 29 1.48 -48.05 14.00
N ALA A 30 0.99 -46.84 13.67
CA ALA A 30 -0.02 -46.62 12.67
C ALA A 30 0.68 -46.04 11.45
N ASP A 31 0.35 -46.54 10.26
CA ASP A 31 0.91 -46.13 8.98
C ASP A 31 0.77 -44.61 8.79
N GLU A 32 1.92 -43.91 8.82
CA GLU A 32 2.02 -42.56 8.30
C GLU A 32 1.83 -42.60 6.76
N PRO A 33 1.06 -41.69 6.16
CA PRO A 33 1.15 -41.52 4.73
C PRO A 33 2.59 -41.11 4.39
N PRO A 34 3.20 -41.70 3.35
CA PRO A 34 4.60 -41.47 3.02
C PRO A 34 4.79 -39.97 2.75
N VAL A 35 5.62 -39.32 3.55
CA VAL A 35 6.21 -38.03 3.17
C VAL A 35 7.04 -38.33 1.93
N ASP A 36 6.62 -37.79 0.79
CA ASP A 36 7.33 -37.97 -0.46
C ASP A 36 8.73 -37.29 -0.29
N GLU A 37 9.76 -38.12 -0.14
CA GLU A 37 11.15 -37.66 0.00
C GLU A 37 11.67 -36.96 -1.27
N THR A 38 10.83 -36.82 -2.32
CA THR A 38 11.21 -36.18 -3.59
C THR A 38 11.19 -34.66 -3.52
N GLY A 39 10.68 -34.05 -2.45
CA GLY A 39 10.72 -32.60 -2.23
C GLY A 39 9.94 -31.78 -3.26
N ASN A 40 8.91 -32.36 -3.85
CA ASN A 40 8.13 -31.73 -4.90
C ASN A 40 7.01 -30.85 -4.31
N GLU A 41 7.34 -29.60 -3.94
CA GLU A 41 6.43 -28.68 -3.27
C GLU A 41 5.11 -28.41 -4.02
N ASN A 42 5.08 -28.58 -5.35
CA ASN A 42 3.84 -28.37 -6.12
C ASN A 42 2.84 -29.52 -6.03
N GLU A 43 3.23 -30.69 -5.54
CA GLU A 43 2.28 -31.78 -5.28
C GLU A 43 1.54 -31.60 -3.94
N THR A 44 2.12 -30.87 -3.02
CA THR A 44 1.57 -30.64 -1.67
C THR A 44 0.85 -29.30 -1.52
N ILE A 45 1.05 -28.33 -2.44
CA ILE A 45 0.33 -27.04 -2.35
C ILE A 45 -1.12 -27.24 -2.80
N VAL A 46 -2.03 -27.14 -1.85
CA VAL A 46 -3.48 -27.04 -2.09
C VAL A 46 -3.86 -25.57 -2.01
N VAL A 47 -4.54 -25.04 -3.02
CA VAL A 47 -4.99 -23.66 -3.08
C VAL A 47 -6.49 -23.56 -2.84
N THR A 48 -6.93 -22.40 -2.38
CA THR A 48 -8.34 -22.11 -2.11
C THR A 48 -8.90 -20.98 -3.00
N ALA A 49 -8.20 -20.67 -4.08
CA ALA A 49 -8.50 -19.56 -4.98
C ALA A 49 -9.89 -19.59 -5.63
N GLN A 50 -10.55 -20.75 -5.71
CA GLN A 50 -11.96 -20.90 -6.13
C GLN A 50 -12.91 -21.16 -4.95
N LEU A 51 -12.53 -20.79 -3.72
CA LEU A 51 -13.28 -21.05 -2.50
C LEU A 51 -13.52 -22.57 -2.23
N ARG A 52 -12.67 -23.40 -2.81
CA ARG A 52 -12.59 -24.86 -2.65
C ARG A 52 -11.12 -25.30 -2.74
N GLU A 53 -10.78 -26.39 -2.09
CA GLU A 53 -9.44 -26.96 -2.11
C GLU A 53 -9.15 -27.60 -3.46
N GLN A 54 -8.05 -27.19 -4.12
CA GLN A 54 -7.66 -27.64 -5.46
C GLN A 54 -6.14 -27.55 -5.64
N ARG A 55 -5.61 -28.33 -6.61
CA ARG A 55 -4.23 -28.13 -7.06
C ARG A 55 -4.13 -26.88 -7.96
N PRO A 56 -3.03 -26.12 -7.97
CA PRO A 56 -2.87 -24.95 -8.83
C PRO A 56 -3.13 -25.20 -10.32
N VAL A 57 -2.79 -26.40 -10.82
CA VAL A 57 -3.03 -26.81 -12.21
C VAL A 57 -4.53 -26.90 -12.55
N GLU A 58 -5.38 -27.08 -11.56
CA GLU A 58 -6.83 -27.20 -11.74
C GLU A 58 -7.57 -25.87 -11.80
N VAL A 59 -6.90 -24.79 -11.39
CA VAL A 59 -7.47 -23.44 -11.34
C VAL A 59 -7.50 -22.83 -12.74
N PRO A 60 -8.68 -22.45 -13.29
CA PRO A 60 -8.84 -21.98 -14.67
C PRO A 60 -8.64 -20.47 -14.82
N PHE A 61 -7.63 -19.90 -14.17
CA PHE A 61 -7.13 -18.53 -14.34
C PHE A 61 -5.69 -18.43 -13.88
N ALA A 62 -5.04 -17.31 -14.21
CA ALA A 62 -3.66 -17.05 -13.80
C ALA A 62 -3.57 -16.94 -12.27
N LEU A 63 -2.81 -17.84 -11.67
CA LEU A 63 -2.60 -17.94 -10.23
C LEU A 63 -1.11 -18.13 -9.95
N THR A 64 -0.54 -17.27 -9.13
CA THR A 64 0.79 -17.46 -8.57
C THR A 64 0.66 -17.88 -7.11
N THR A 65 1.37 -18.92 -6.70
CA THR A 65 1.32 -19.44 -5.34
C THR A 65 2.71 -19.61 -4.79
N TYR A 66 2.95 -19.11 -3.59
CA TYR A 66 4.20 -19.28 -2.86
C TYR A 66 3.94 -19.97 -1.52
N SER A 67 4.69 -21.04 -1.24
CA SER A 67 4.68 -21.69 0.07
C SER A 67 5.43 -20.84 1.09
N GLY A 68 5.14 -21.03 2.38
CA GLY A 68 5.93 -20.41 3.47
C GLY A 68 7.42 -20.73 3.35
N LYS A 69 7.77 -21.94 2.89
CA LYS A 69 9.16 -22.30 2.64
C LYS A 69 9.80 -21.46 1.53
N PHE A 70 9.09 -21.18 0.43
CA PHE A 70 9.60 -20.31 -0.63
C PHE A 70 9.85 -18.89 -0.07
N LEU A 71 8.90 -18.36 0.73
CA LEU A 71 9.07 -17.06 1.37
C LEU A 71 10.31 -17.03 2.27
N ASP A 72 10.55 -18.10 3.03
CA ASP A 72 11.75 -18.25 3.87
C ASP A 72 13.05 -18.38 3.04
N ASP A 73 13.06 -19.21 1.99
CA ASP A 73 14.25 -19.46 1.15
C ASP A 73 14.73 -18.18 0.44
N PHE A 74 13.81 -17.28 0.05
CA PHE A 74 14.09 -16.00 -0.62
C PHE A 74 13.97 -14.79 0.29
N ASN A 75 13.73 -14.98 1.60
CA ASN A 75 13.56 -13.93 2.61
C ASN A 75 12.52 -12.90 2.22
N ILE A 76 11.39 -13.37 1.73
CA ILE A 76 10.25 -12.52 1.39
C ILE A 76 9.52 -12.20 2.70
N GLN A 77 9.70 -10.97 3.20
CA GLN A 77 9.16 -10.53 4.48
C GLN A 77 7.97 -9.58 4.33
N GLU A 78 7.86 -8.93 3.20
CA GLU A 78 6.86 -7.91 2.90
C GLU A 78 6.34 -8.01 1.46
N PHE A 79 5.32 -7.19 1.16
CA PHE A 79 4.70 -7.21 -0.17
C PHE A 79 5.61 -6.71 -1.29
N GLU A 80 6.53 -5.79 -1.04
CA GLU A 80 7.51 -5.34 -2.04
C GLU A 80 8.44 -6.49 -2.46
N ASP A 81 8.89 -7.30 -1.48
CA ASP A 81 9.69 -8.48 -1.77
C ASP A 81 8.89 -9.49 -2.60
N LEU A 82 7.65 -9.77 -2.19
CA LEU A 82 6.74 -10.67 -2.92
C LEU A 82 6.53 -10.23 -4.36
N ALA A 83 6.38 -8.92 -4.58
CA ALA A 83 6.16 -8.34 -5.90
C ALA A 83 7.34 -8.57 -6.85
N ARG A 84 8.58 -8.51 -6.34
CA ARG A 84 9.79 -8.74 -7.14
C ARG A 84 9.82 -10.12 -7.79
N PHE A 85 9.21 -11.13 -7.17
CA PHE A 85 9.17 -12.50 -7.67
C PHE A 85 7.89 -12.83 -8.45
N THR A 86 6.87 -11.99 -8.40
CA THR A 86 5.55 -12.26 -8.98
C THR A 86 5.37 -11.52 -10.30
N PRO A 87 5.26 -12.21 -11.45
CA PRO A 87 5.08 -11.55 -12.74
C PRO A 87 3.75 -10.76 -12.76
N GLY A 88 3.80 -9.52 -13.25
CA GLY A 88 2.62 -8.66 -13.38
C GLY A 88 2.00 -8.19 -12.06
N PHE A 89 2.68 -8.40 -10.93
CA PHE A 89 2.33 -7.86 -9.62
C PHE A 89 3.41 -6.86 -9.20
N SER A 90 3.04 -5.68 -8.75
CA SER A 90 3.97 -4.69 -8.24
C SER A 90 3.39 -4.00 -7.00
N VAL A 91 4.29 -3.61 -6.12
CA VAL A 91 3.97 -2.88 -4.91
C VAL A 91 4.94 -1.72 -4.80
N GLN A 92 4.41 -0.52 -4.62
CA GLN A 92 5.16 0.66 -4.24
C GLN A 92 4.78 0.98 -2.80
N ASN A 93 5.78 1.06 -1.96
CA ASN A 93 5.63 1.41 -0.55
C ASN A 93 6.29 2.77 -0.31
N GLN A 94 5.50 3.85 -0.33
CA GLN A 94 5.96 5.17 0.12
C GLN A 94 6.22 5.14 1.62
N SER A 95 5.25 4.62 2.35
CA SER A 95 5.29 4.24 3.76
C SER A 95 4.27 3.12 3.99
N PRO A 96 4.30 2.38 5.10
CA PRO A 96 3.27 1.40 5.44
C PRO A 96 1.84 1.98 5.49
N ASN A 97 1.73 3.30 5.62
CA ASN A 97 0.47 4.03 5.58
C ASN A 97 -0.05 4.30 4.17
N ASN A 98 0.81 4.32 3.16
CA ASN A 98 0.41 4.62 1.78
C ASN A 98 1.01 3.64 0.76
N PRO A 99 0.65 2.34 0.80
CA PRO A 99 1.09 1.36 -0.17
C PRO A 99 0.22 1.41 -1.43
N ALA A 100 0.83 1.45 -2.60
CA ALA A 100 0.17 1.23 -3.87
C ALA A 100 0.39 -0.21 -4.33
N ILE A 101 -0.70 -0.96 -4.50
CA ILE A 101 -0.68 -2.37 -4.89
C ILE A 101 -1.29 -2.50 -6.29
N SER A 102 -0.55 -3.10 -7.22
CA SER A 102 -0.91 -3.19 -8.62
C SER A 102 -0.86 -4.63 -9.13
N ILE A 103 -1.87 -5.02 -9.91
CA ILE A 103 -1.87 -6.24 -10.73
C ILE A 103 -2.05 -5.84 -12.19
N ARG A 104 -1.15 -6.33 -13.07
CA ARG A 104 -1.18 -6.05 -14.51
C ARG A 104 -1.22 -4.54 -14.82
N GLY A 105 -0.49 -3.76 -13.99
CA GLY A 105 -0.32 -2.32 -14.14
C GLY A 105 -1.49 -1.46 -13.65
N ILE A 106 -2.47 -2.04 -12.96
CA ILE A 106 -3.62 -1.29 -12.49
C ILE A 106 -3.58 -1.19 -10.98
N THR A 107 -3.52 0.04 -10.49
CA THR A 107 -3.35 0.37 -9.08
C THR A 107 -4.41 1.34 -8.58
N VAL A 108 -4.52 1.43 -7.26
CA VAL A 108 -5.20 2.48 -6.52
C VAL A 108 -4.31 2.83 -5.34
N ASP A 109 -3.98 4.09 -5.22
CA ASP A 109 -3.30 4.67 -4.07
C ASP A 109 -4.02 5.96 -3.65
N SER A 110 -5.27 5.87 -3.28
CA SER A 110 -6.02 6.99 -2.76
C SER A 110 -6.06 6.96 -1.25
N GLY A 111 -5.80 8.11 -0.64
CA GLY A 111 -5.91 8.31 0.80
C GLY A 111 -7.33 8.50 1.31
N PHE A 112 -8.31 8.79 0.47
CA PHE A 112 -9.65 9.15 0.90
C PHE A 112 -10.41 8.01 1.58
N SER A 113 -11.18 8.35 2.63
CA SER A 113 -11.94 7.40 3.43
C SER A 113 -12.99 6.63 2.63
N TYR A 114 -13.57 7.23 1.60
CA TYR A 114 -14.61 6.65 0.75
C TYR A 114 -14.07 5.78 -0.39
N PHE A 115 -12.76 5.66 -0.56
CA PHE A 115 -12.15 4.94 -1.66
C PHE A 115 -12.07 3.42 -1.41
N GLU A 116 -12.25 2.61 -2.48
CA GLU A 116 -12.08 1.16 -2.45
C GLU A 116 -10.88 0.71 -3.28
N PRO A 117 -10.11 -0.30 -2.86
CA PRO A 117 -8.99 -0.82 -3.64
C PRO A 117 -9.47 -1.52 -4.91
N ARG A 118 -8.59 -1.66 -5.91
CA ARG A 118 -8.79 -2.49 -7.10
C ARG A 118 -8.20 -3.88 -6.97
N VAL A 119 -7.20 -4.02 -6.12
CA VAL A 119 -6.62 -5.29 -5.69
C VAL A 119 -6.97 -5.51 -4.23
N SER A 120 -7.69 -6.54 -3.91
CA SER A 120 -8.01 -6.89 -2.53
C SER A 120 -6.92 -7.73 -1.91
N ILE A 121 -6.54 -7.36 -0.69
CA ILE A 121 -5.70 -8.18 0.18
C ILE A 121 -6.62 -8.92 1.14
N TYR A 122 -6.45 -10.23 1.20
CA TYR A 122 -7.15 -11.12 2.12
C TYR A 122 -6.18 -11.72 3.12
N GLN A 123 -6.60 -11.84 4.34
CA GLN A 123 -5.91 -12.59 5.37
C GLN A 123 -6.87 -13.65 5.93
N ASP A 124 -6.55 -14.94 5.67
CA ASP A 124 -7.42 -16.08 6.00
C ASP A 124 -8.85 -15.96 5.44
N GLY A 125 -8.99 -15.44 4.22
CA GLY A 125 -10.29 -15.25 3.57
C GLY A 125 -11.06 -13.99 3.98
N VAL A 126 -10.50 -13.17 4.88
CA VAL A 126 -11.09 -11.88 5.29
C VAL A 126 -10.50 -10.75 4.46
N SER A 127 -11.32 -10.02 3.74
CA SER A 127 -10.89 -8.82 3.00
C SER A 127 -10.44 -7.71 3.94
N ILE A 128 -9.35 -7.04 3.59
CA ILE A 128 -8.89 -5.82 4.26
C ILE A 128 -9.31 -4.64 3.38
N ALA A 129 -10.26 -3.85 3.89
CA ALA A 129 -10.99 -2.87 3.08
C ALA A 129 -10.15 -1.69 2.57
N LYS A 130 -9.09 -1.31 3.28
CA LYS A 130 -8.24 -0.17 2.94
C LYS A 130 -6.79 -0.59 2.78
N PRO A 131 -6.05 -0.07 1.77
CA PRO A 131 -4.64 -0.36 1.57
C PRO A 131 -3.79 -0.07 2.82
N ARG A 132 -4.09 1.00 3.55
CA ARG A 132 -3.41 1.41 4.79
C ARG A 132 -3.44 0.34 5.90
N GLY A 133 -4.50 -0.46 5.98
CA GLY A 133 -4.61 -1.61 6.90
C GLY A 133 -4.08 -2.90 6.32
N ALA A 134 -3.74 -2.94 5.01
CA ALA A 134 -3.41 -4.15 4.28
C ALA A 134 -1.89 -4.45 4.23
N TYR A 135 -1.03 -3.45 4.45
CA TYR A 135 0.41 -3.66 4.48
C TYR A 135 0.82 -4.30 5.81
N ILE A 136 0.95 -5.63 5.80
CA ILE A 136 1.24 -6.45 6.98
C ILE A 136 2.50 -7.28 6.77
N GLU A 137 3.19 -7.59 7.87
CA GLU A 137 4.36 -8.47 7.89
C GLU A 137 4.01 -9.90 7.47
N LEU A 138 4.81 -10.47 6.56
CA LEU A 138 4.68 -11.84 6.09
C LEU A 138 5.56 -12.77 6.93
N PHE A 139 5.07 -13.23 8.07
CA PHE A 139 5.74 -14.17 8.95
C PHE A 139 4.81 -15.30 9.35
N ASP A 140 5.39 -16.48 9.56
CA ASP A 140 4.64 -17.67 9.94
C ASP A 140 3.42 -17.91 9.03
N VAL A 141 3.65 -17.81 7.72
CA VAL A 141 2.66 -17.94 6.63
C VAL A 141 2.70 -19.36 6.10
N GLU A 142 1.56 -19.97 5.88
CA GLU A 142 1.45 -21.26 5.20
C GLU A 142 1.70 -21.10 3.70
N ARG A 143 1.00 -20.13 3.09
CA ARG A 143 1.14 -19.79 1.67
C ARG A 143 0.56 -18.41 1.35
N VAL A 144 0.96 -17.87 0.22
CA VAL A 144 0.33 -16.70 -0.41
C VAL A 144 -0.20 -17.10 -1.78
N GLU A 145 -1.46 -16.78 -2.06
CA GLU A 145 -2.15 -17.01 -3.32
C GLU A 145 -2.43 -15.67 -4.00
N ILE A 146 -1.89 -15.45 -5.20
CA ILE A 146 -2.10 -14.22 -5.99
C ILE A 146 -2.93 -14.58 -7.20
N SER A 147 -4.24 -14.32 -7.11
CA SER A 147 -5.22 -14.53 -8.18
C SER A 147 -5.26 -13.28 -9.06
N LYS A 148 -4.99 -13.45 -10.35
CA LYS A 148 -4.95 -12.35 -11.32
C LYS A 148 -6.19 -12.36 -12.20
N GLY A 149 -6.59 -11.16 -12.66
CA GLY A 149 -7.88 -10.97 -13.32
C GLY A 149 -9.02 -10.72 -12.33
N PRO A 150 -10.20 -10.30 -12.80
CA PRO A 150 -11.34 -9.98 -11.96
C PRO A 150 -11.76 -11.15 -11.08
N GLN A 151 -11.75 -10.94 -9.78
CA GLN A 151 -12.15 -11.92 -8.78
C GLN A 151 -13.41 -11.46 -7.99
N SER A 152 -14.05 -10.39 -8.43
CA SER A 152 -15.21 -9.81 -7.72
C SER A 152 -16.35 -10.81 -7.52
N THR A 153 -16.52 -11.79 -8.42
CA THR A 153 -17.57 -12.83 -8.29
C THR A 153 -17.30 -13.75 -7.11
N LEU A 154 -16.06 -14.18 -6.89
CA LEU A 154 -15.67 -15.09 -5.80
C LEU A 154 -15.39 -14.35 -4.49
N TYR A 155 -14.56 -13.33 -4.58
CA TYR A 155 -14.03 -12.63 -3.42
C TYR A 155 -14.83 -11.36 -3.05
N GLY A 156 -15.61 -10.78 -3.98
CA GLY A 156 -16.43 -9.61 -3.73
C GLY A 156 -15.68 -8.28 -3.84
N ARG A 157 -15.88 -7.43 -2.84
CA ARG A 157 -15.40 -6.04 -2.82
C ARG A 157 -13.90 -5.93 -3.05
N GLY A 158 -13.49 -4.88 -3.81
CA GLY A 158 -12.09 -4.54 -4.03
C GLY A 158 -11.30 -5.53 -4.91
N ALA A 159 -11.88 -6.66 -5.33
CA ALA A 159 -11.23 -7.64 -6.19
C ALA A 159 -11.50 -7.40 -7.68
N LEU A 160 -11.44 -6.12 -8.11
CA LEU A 160 -11.74 -5.72 -9.49
C LEU A 160 -10.81 -6.37 -10.50
N ILE A 161 -9.51 -6.43 -10.19
CA ILE A 161 -8.45 -6.92 -11.09
C ILE A 161 -7.62 -8.04 -10.50
N GLY A 162 -7.87 -8.42 -9.26
CA GLY A 162 -7.17 -9.52 -8.60
C GLY A 162 -7.33 -9.51 -7.10
N ALA A 163 -6.79 -10.56 -6.49
CA ALA A 163 -6.79 -10.74 -5.05
C ALA A 163 -5.48 -11.40 -4.60
N VAL A 164 -4.95 -10.94 -3.47
CA VAL A 164 -3.82 -11.57 -2.77
C VAL A 164 -4.36 -12.16 -1.48
N ASN A 165 -4.34 -13.47 -1.35
CA ASN A 165 -4.80 -14.17 -0.15
C ASN A 165 -3.61 -14.73 0.63
N ILE A 166 -3.40 -14.19 1.83
CA ILE A 166 -2.39 -14.64 2.78
C ILE A 166 -3.03 -15.66 3.70
N VAL A 167 -2.65 -16.91 3.55
CA VAL A 167 -3.10 -18.00 4.41
C VAL A 167 -2.06 -18.19 5.50
N GLN A 168 -2.45 -17.88 6.73
CA GLN A 168 -1.58 -18.00 7.90
C GLN A 168 -1.48 -19.45 8.35
N ALA A 169 -0.31 -19.84 8.89
CA ALA A 169 -0.11 -21.19 9.40
C ALA A 169 -1.05 -21.47 10.60
N LYS A 170 -1.80 -22.56 10.49
CA LYS A 170 -2.76 -22.97 11.51
C LYS A 170 -2.09 -23.82 12.63
N PRO A 171 -2.65 -23.85 13.84
CA PRO A 171 -2.19 -24.77 14.88
C PRO A 171 -2.26 -26.23 14.44
N ARG A 172 -1.20 -26.98 14.70
CA ARG A 172 -1.15 -28.44 14.55
C ARG A 172 -1.42 -29.10 15.90
N MET A 173 -2.17 -30.21 15.87
CA MET A 173 -2.57 -30.94 17.08
C MET A 173 -1.80 -32.25 17.26
N ASP A 174 -0.93 -32.60 16.31
CA ASP A 174 -0.13 -33.82 16.29
C ASP A 174 1.26 -33.62 16.89
N ASP A 175 1.80 -32.39 16.91
CA ASP A 175 3.16 -32.13 17.37
C ASP A 175 3.31 -30.77 18.06
N THR A 176 4.22 -30.73 19.06
CA THR A 176 4.64 -29.48 19.72
C THR A 176 6.05 -29.14 19.24
N PHE A 177 6.19 -28.00 18.57
CA PHE A 177 7.43 -27.56 17.98
C PHE A 177 7.55 -26.03 17.99
N GLY A 178 8.77 -25.53 17.82
CA GLY A 178 9.03 -24.10 17.82
C GLY A 178 10.19 -23.71 16.92
N MET A 179 10.29 -22.40 16.67
CA MET A 179 11.34 -21.79 15.89
C MET A 179 11.72 -20.46 16.51
N VAL A 180 13.01 -20.15 16.50
CA VAL A 180 13.57 -18.82 16.79
C VAL A 180 14.52 -18.45 15.66
N ARG A 181 14.38 -17.21 15.16
CA ARG A 181 15.23 -16.63 14.12
C ARG A 181 15.74 -15.27 14.58
N GLY A 182 17.00 -14.98 14.30
CA GLY A 182 17.58 -13.65 14.49
C GLY A 182 18.38 -13.26 13.25
N GLU A 183 18.26 -12.00 12.84
CA GLU A 183 19.01 -11.41 11.73
C GLU A 183 19.73 -10.15 12.21
N MET A 184 20.92 -9.88 11.64
CA MET A 184 21.69 -8.65 11.86
C MET A 184 22.35 -8.23 10.55
N GLY A 185 22.40 -6.92 10.28
CA GLY A 185 22.94 -6.42 9.03
C GLY A 185 23.51 -5.00 9.15
N ASN A 186 23.88 -4.44 8.01
CA ASN A 186 24.25 -3.03 7.93
C ASN A 186 23.04 -2.13 8.18
N LEU A 187 23.27 -0.82 8.39
CA LEU A 187 22.25 0.16 8.80
C LEU A 187 21.61 -0.22 10.14
N ASP A 188 22.38 -0.75 11.05
CA ASP A 188 21.91 -1.27 12.35
C ASP A 188 20.65 -2.15 12.25
N TYR A 189 20.54 -2.89 11.12
CA TYR A 189 19.44 -3.81 10.90
C TYR A 189 19.44 -4.93 11.92
N TRP A 190 18.29 -5.13 12.54
CA TRP A 190 18.06 -6.24 13.45
C TRP A 190 16.63 -6.78 13.30
N LEU A 191 16.49 -8.11 13.28
CA LEU A 191 15.23 -8.82 13.30
C LEU A 191 15.28 -9.96 14.31
N GLY A 192 14.21 -10.08 15.09
CA GLY A 192 13.93 -11.24 15.94
C GLY A 192 12.55 -11.81 15.64
N GLU A 193 12.47 -13.11 15.41
CA GLU A 193 11.22 -13.81 15.17
C GLU A 193 11.18 -15.10 16.01
N ALA A 194 10.00 -15.40 16.53
CA ALA A 194 9.76 -16.65 17.26
C ALA A 194 8.37 -17.20 16.96
N MET A 195 8.26 -18.52 16.92
CA MET A 195 6.99 -19.24 16.77
C MET A 195 6.99 -20.47 17.69
N LEU A 196 5.81 -20.72 18.29
CA LEU A 196 5.56 -21.93 19.10
C LEU A 196 4.19 -22.51 18.72
N ASN A 197 4.20 -23.77 18.33
CA ASN A 197 3.00 -24.60 18.17
C ASN A 197 2.89 -25.57 19.34
N VAL A 198 1.73 -25.64 19.97
CA VAL A 198 1.45 -26.54 21.10
C VAL A 198 0.28 -27.45 20.77
N ALA A 199 0.52 -28.74 20.70
CA ALA A 199 -0.50 -29.78 20.62
C ALA A 199 -1.08 -29.99 22.03
N ALA A 200 -2.09 -29.18 22.42
CA ALA A 200 -2.66 -29.21 23.77
C ALA A 200 -3.48 -30.47 24.04
N SER A 201 -4.12 -31.01 22.99
CA SER A 201 -4.79 -32.30 22.96
C SER A 201 -4.96 -32.80 21.54
N PRO A 202 -5.42 -34.02 21.27
CA PRO A 202 -5.73 -34.48 19.91
C PRO A 202 -6.80 -33.65 19.15
N THR A 203 -7.50 -32.77 19.86
CA THR A 203 -8.60 -31.96 19.34
C THR A 203 -8.39 -30.46 19.55
N VAL A 204 -7.28 -30.06 20.19
CA VAL A 204 -6.99 -28.64 20.50
C VAL A 204 -5.53 -28.32 20.24
N GLY A 205 -5.30 -27.40 19.32
CA GLY A 205 -3.98 -26.84 19.02
C GLY A 205 -3.92 -25.35 19.31
N LEU A 206 -2.77 -24.89 19.76
CA LEU A 206 -2.45 -23.47 19.98
C LEU A 206 -1.20 -23.12 19.15
N ARG A 207 -1.18 -21.91 18.59
CA ARG A 207 0.00 -21.40 17.90
C ARG A 207 0.16 -19.92 18.21
N VAL A 208 1.40 -19.53 18.55
CA VAL A 208 1.77 -18.13 18.77
C VAL A 208 3.00 -17.85 17.93
N ALA A 209 2.99 -16.75 17.22
CA ALA A 209 4.14 -16.26 16.45
C ALA A 209 4.30 -14.75 16.67
N GLY A 210 5.54 -14.28 16.64
CA GLY A 210 5.84 -12.85 16.76
C GLY A 210 7.15 -12.50 16.08
N ARG A 211 7.19 -11.27 15.55
CA ARG A 211 8.36 -10.68 14.88
C ARG A 211 8.54 -9.25 15.37
N TYR A 212 9.79 -8.85 15.55
CA TYR A 212 10.19 -7.46 15.68
C TYR A 212 11.36 -7.18 14.75
N LYS A 213 11.29 -6.08 14.01
CA LYS A 213 12.27 -5.69 13.00
C LYS A 213 12.57 -4.20 13.15
N THR A 214 13.86 -3.85 13.09
CA THR A 214 14.32 -2.46 13.09
C THR A 214 15.50 -2.29 12.15
N ARG A 215 15.61 -1.10 11.54
CA ARG A 215 16.72 -0.68 10.68
C ARG A 215 16.80 0.85 10.69
N ASP A 216 18.00 1.39 10.76
CA ASP A 216 18.23 2.83 10.61
C ASP A 216 17.79 3.34 9.24
N GLY A 217 17.61 4.64 9.13
CA GLY A 217 17.24 5.31 7.88
C GLY A 217 18.21 5.04 6.73
N THR A 218 17.73 5.13 5.50
CA THR A 218 18.51 4.95 4.27
C THR A 218 18.92 6.26 3.62
N VAL A 219 18.40 7.38 4.11
CA VAL A 219 18.73 8.73 3.70
C VAL A 219 19.10 9.54 4.94
N ASP A 220 20.35 9.99 4.97
CA ASP A 220 20.89 10.74 6.10
C ASP A 220 20.13 12.06 6.31
N SER A 221 19.77 12.35 7.56
CA SER A 221 19.27 13.67 7.95
C SER A 221 20.41 14.65 8.09
N LEU A 222 20.33 15.78 7.40
CA LEU A 222 21.34 16.84 7.45
C LEU A 222 21.02 17.90 8.52
N LEU A 223 19.89 17.77 9.20
CA LEU A 223 19.48 18.69 10.27
C LEU A 223 19.82 18.11 11.65
N PRO A 224 20.39 18.89 12.56
CA PRO A 224 20.75 18.40 13.88
C PRO A 224 19.53 17.94 14.69
N GLY A 225 19.60 16.72 15.22
CA GLY A 225 18.57 16.16 16.11
C GLY A 225 17.35 15.57 15.39
N VAL A 226 17.36 15.48 14.05
CA VAL A 226 16.38 14.78 13.24
C VAL A 226 16.95 13.40 12.91
N GLU A 227 16.13 12.36 13.05
CA GLU A 227 16.50 10.97 12.69
C GLU A 227 16.63 10.82 11.17
N ASP A 228 17.45 9.84 10.74
CA ASP A 228 17.61 9.50 9.33
C ASP A 228 16.29 8.97 8.77
N PHE A 229 16.01 9.30 7.51
CA PHE A 229 14.73 9.03 6.87
C PHE A 229 14.63 7.62 6.29
N ASN A 230 13.41 7.13 6.12
CA ASN A 230 13.07 5.79 5.62
C ASN A 230 13.61 4.67 6.53
N SER A 231 13.56 4.86 7.84
CA SER A 231 13.87 3.79 8.79
C SER A 231 12.79 2.71 8.78
N VAL A 232 13.04 1.61 9.47
CA VAL A 232 12.06 0.55 9.71
C VAL A 232 11.99 0.31 11.21
N GLU A 233 10.80 0.33 11.77
CA GLU A 233 10.53 -0.16 13.11
C GLU A 233 9.14 -0.78 13.12
N THR A 234 9.07 -2.12 13.21
CA THR A 234 7.82 -2.89 13.12
C THR A 234 7.81 -4.01 14.13
N GLY A 235 6.73 -4.12 14.89
CA GLY A 235 6.45 -5.25 15.77
C GLY A 235 5.12 -5.90 15.41
N ALA A 236 5.10 -7.23 15.27
CA ALA A 236 3.88 -7.97 14.97
C ALA A 236 3.75 -9.23 15.82
N VAL A 237 2.52 -9.57 16.20
CA VAL A 237 2.22 -10.79 16.96
C VAL A 237 0.90 -11.40 16.49
N ARG A 238 0.86 -12.73 16.46
CA ARG A 238 -0.33 -13.53 16.17
C ARG A 238 -0.51 -14.63 17.19
N GLY A 239 -1.78 -14.82 17.63
CA GLY A 239 -2.21 -15.96 18.40
C GLY A 239 -3.33 -16.70 17.68
N SER A 240 -3.25 -18.02 17.60
CA SER A 240 -4.23 -18.87 16.94
C SER A 240 -4.62 -20.04 17.83
N LEU A 241 -5.92 -20.34 17.87
CA LEU A 241 -6.51 -21.50 18.52
C LEU A 241 -7.26 -22.32 17.46
N ARG A 242 -6.99 -23.62 17.37
CA ARG A 242 -7.78 -24.58 16.58
C ARG A 242 -8.45 -25.57 17.52
N VAL A 243 -9.73 -25.80 17.27
CA VAL A 243 -10.51 -26.81 17.97
C VAL A 243 -11.23 -27.69 16.97
N GLU A 244 -11.01 -29.01 17.03
CA GLU A 244 -11.67 -30.03 16.21
C GLU A 244 -12.43 -31.03 17.10
N PRO A 245 -13.65 -30.68 17.55
CA PRO A 245 -14.42 -31.54 18.42
C PRO A 245 -14.80 -32.89 17.78
N SER A 246 -14.77 -32.94 16.45
CA SER A 246 -14.97 -34.15 15.65
C SER A 246 -14.35 -33.93 14.26
N ASP A 247 -14.16 -35.00 13.50
CA ASP A 247 -13.66 -34.96 12.11
C ASP A 247 -14.53 -34.13 11.15
N LYS A 248 -15.75 -33.74 11.60
CA LYS A 248 -16.71 -32.96 10.81
C LYS A 248 -16.81 -31.50 11.18
N LEU A 249 -16.14 -31.08 12.22
CA LEU A 249 -16.24 -29.71 12.74
C LEU A 249 -14.87 -29.18 13.11
N THR A 250 -14.44 -28.13 12.42
CA THR A 250 -13.24 -27.35 12.73
C THR A 250 -13.62 -25.93 13.08
N PHE A 251 -13.03 -25.41 14.13
CA PHE A 251 -13.12 -24.03 14.55
C PHE A 251 -11.73 -23.45 14.73
N ASP A 252 -11.43 -22.34 14.01
CA ASP A 252 -10.21 -21.54 14.20
C ASP A 252 -10.57 -20.17 14.75
N LEU A 253 -9.84 -19.70 15.75
CA LEU A 253 -9.85 -18.33 16.23
C LEU A 253 -8.45 -17.74 16.12
N ILE A 254 -8.32 -16.61 15.39
CA ILE A 254 -7.04 -16.00 15.06
C ILE A 254 -7.08 -14.53 15.47
N GLY A 255 -6.11 -14.09 16.27
CA GLY A 255 -5.89 -12.69 16.60
C GLY A 255 -4.56 -12.20 16.04
N ASN A 256 -4.57 -11.04 15.40
CA ASN A 256 -3.38 -10.39 14.82
C ASN A 256 -3.25 -8.98 15.39
N TYR A 257 -2.01 -8.56 15.63
CA TYR A 257 -1.65 -7.20 16.02
C TYR A 257 -0.33 -6.82 15.35
N GLN A 258 -0.23 -5.59 14.83
CA GLN A 258 0.99 -5.01 14.29
C GLN A 258 1.08 -3.54 14.68
N LYS A 259 2.29 -3.08 15.01
CA LYS A 259 2.64 -1.70 15.31
C LYS A 259 3.84 -1.31 14.47
N ASP A 260 3.75 -0.15 13.77
CA ASP A 260 4.83 0.42 12.96
C ASP A 260 5.13 1.85 13.45
N THR A 261 6.41 2.15 13.67
CA THR A 261 6.89 3.46 14.14
C THR A 261 8.17 3.87 13.42
N PRO A 262 8.24 3.81 12.06
CA PRO A 262 9.41 4.27 11.33
C PRO A 262 9.56 5.79 11.40
N SER A 263 10.78 6.27 11.18
CA SER A 263 11.06 7.69 10.95
C SER A 263 10.41 8.21 9.67
N GLY A 264 10.43 9.51 9.45
CA GLY A 264 9.79 10.15 8.30
C GLY A 264 10.25 9.62 6.95
N THR A 265 9.34 9.63 5.99
CA THR A 265 9.65 9.36 4.59
C THR A 265 10.48 10.49 4.00
N SER A 266 11.53 10.15 3.23
CA SER A 266 12.43 11.13 2.61
C SER A 266 11.81 11.71 1.34
N PHE A 267 10.83 12.59 1.47
CA PHE A 267 10.33 13.37 0.34
C PHE A 267 11.36 14.44 -0.07
N LYS A 268 12.44 14.06 -0.75
CA LYS A 268 13.48 15.00 -1.19
C LYS A 268 13.00 15.79 -2.40
N SER A 269 13.32 17.10 -2.42
CA SER A 269 13.01 17.93 -3.59
C SER A 269 13.77 17.44 -4.83
N LEU A 270 13.09 17.40 -5.98
CA LEU A 270 13.71 17.24 -7.31
C LEU A 270 14.37 18.54 -7.79
N LEU A 271 13.96 19.71 -7.26
CA LEU A 271 14.38 21.03 -7.73
C LEU A 271 15.35 21.76 -6.82
N TYR A 272 15.21 21.61 -5.50
CA TYR A 272 15.93 22.42 -4.52
C TYR A 272 16.97 21.62 -3.76
N ARG A 273 18.23 22.11 -3.74
CA ARG A 273 19.27 21.49 -2.95
C ARG A 273 19.00 21.67 -1.46
N PRO A 274 19.31 20.68 -0.61
CA PRO A 274 19.20 20.83 0.83
C PRO A 274 20.14 21.93 1.31
N THR A 275 19.59 22.87 2.08
CA THR A 275 20.34 24.00 2.63
C THR A 275 20.14 24.08 4.15
N ASP A 276 21.09 24.64 4.84
CA ASP A 276 20.92 25.01 6.24
C ASP A 276 19.90 26.16 6.36
N PRO A 277 18.80 26.01 7.09
CA PRO A 277 17.73 27.02 7.13
C PRO A 277 18.13 28.34 7.80
N ILE A 278 19.24 28.36 8.56
CA ILE A 278 19.73 29.53 9.28
C ILE A 278 20.73 30.30 8.43
N THR A 279 21.70 29.61 7.85
CA THR A 279 22.80 30.21 7.09
C THR A 279 22.58 30.25 5.59
N GLY A 280 21.69 29.36 5.09
CA GLY A 280 21.51 29.14 3.66
C GLY A 280 22.65 28.40 2.99
N ALA A 281 23.60 27.83 3.73
CA ALA A 281 24.68 27.03 3.16
C ALA A 281 24.10 25.76 2.54
N VAL A 282 24.56 25.39 1.35
CA VAL A 282 24.23 24.13 0.73
C VAL A 282 24.87 23.01 1.51
N LEU A 283 24.08 22.03 1.92
CA LEU A 283 24.50 20.91 2.75
C LEU A 283 24.88 19.69 1.89
N ASP A 284 24.11 19.43 0.81
CA ASP A 284 24.33 18.29 -0.06
C ASP A 284 23.70 18.52 -1.46
N GLY A 285 23.70 17.49 -2.32
CA GLY A 285 23.17 17.48 -3.68
C GLY A 285 21.73 16.97 -3.77
N LEU A 286 21.28 16.76 -5.03
CA LEU A 286 19.95 16.20 -5.37
C LEU A 286 20.01 14.71 -5.70
N GLY A 287 21.14 14.04 -5.52
CA GLY A 287 21.29 12.62 -5.81
C GLY A 287 20.45 11.71 -4.88
N THR A 288 20.10 10.54 -5.37
CA THR A 288 19.26 9.56 -4.63
C THR A 288 19.90 9.07 -3.32
N ARG A 289 21.22 9.20 -3.17
CA ARG A 289 21.96 8.80 -1.96
C ARG A 289 22.51 10.01 -1.17
N ASP A 290 22.23 11.21 -1.65
CA ASP A 290 22.59 12.42 -0.90
C ASP A 290 21.63 12.60 0.28
N GLY A 291 22.04 13.25 1.34
CA GLY A 291 21.21 13.49 2.51
C GLY A 291 20.03 14.42 2.23
N ALA A 292 19.11 14.50 3.16
CA ALA A 292 17.94 15.37 3.11
C ALA A 292 17.91 16.31 4.33
N ALA A 293 17.43 17.53 4.13
CA ALA A 293 17.25 18.51 5.19
C ALA A 293 15.75 18.81 5.32
N LEU A 294 15.00 17.91 5.95
CA LEU A 294 13.54 18.00 6.10
C LEU A 294 13.20 18.25 7.56
N ALA A 295 12.21 19.08 7.82
CA ALA A 295 11.77 19.37 9.18
C ALA A 295 10.27 19.73 9.22
N PRO A 296 9.53 19.29 10.26
CA PRO A 296 8.15 19.70 10.43
C PRO A 296 8.06 21.18 10.81
N GLY A 297 6.94 21.81 10.47
CA GLY A 297 6.62 23.15 10.94
C GLY A 297 6.56 23.22 12.48
N ALA A 298 7.10 24.29 13.05
CA ALA A 298 7.24 24.43 14.50
C ALA A 298 5.89 24.27 15.23
N GLY A 299 5.82 23.31 16.16
CA GLY A 299 4.66 23.03 16.99
C GLY A 299 3.49 22.37 16.23
N PHE A 300 3.70 21.93 14.99
CA PHE A 300 2.70 21.16 14.24
C PHE A 300 2.42 19.82 14.94
N GLU A 301 1.17 19.40 14.97
CA GLU A 301 0.70 18.18 15.65
C GLU A 301 1.30 18.00 17.07
N GLY A 302 1.35 19.09 17.83
CA GLY A 302 1.90 19.09 19.19
C GLY A 302 3.43 19.05 19.26
N GLY A 303 4.12 19.30 18.15
CA GLY A 303 5.59 19.27 18.04
C GLY A 303 6.15 17.86 17.90
N LYS A 304 5.39 16.96 17.27
CA LYS A 304 5.89 15.63 16.87
C LYS A 304 6.87 15.74 15.71
N ASP A 305 7.80 14.81 15.65
CA ASP A 305 8.75 14.69 14.56
C ASP A 305 8.09 14.10 13.30
N LEU A 306 8.77 14.20 12.15
CA LEU A 306 8.38 13.48 10.93
C LEU A 306 8.40 11.97 11.20
N GLY A 307 7.40 11.26 10.75
CA GLY A 307 7.32 9.80 10.95
C GLY A 307 5.90 9.26 10.96
N LEU A 308 5.81 7.96 11.08
CA LEU A 308 4.57 7.21 11.13
C LEU A 308 4.35 6.60 12.51
N ASP A 309 3.13 6.67 12.99
CA ASP A 309 2.60 5.89 14.11
C ASP A 309 1.37 5.14 13.61
N ARG A 310 1.49 3.81 13.37
CA ARG A 310 0.44 2.98 12.79
C ARG A 310 0.21 1.75 13.64
N GLU A 311 -1.05 1.46 13.91
CA GLU A 311 -1.49 0.28 14.66
C GLU A 311 -2.57 -0.45 13.84
N VAL A 312 -2.41 -1.77 13.65
CA VAL A 312 -3.36 -2.63 12.93
C VAL A 312 -3.65 -3.85 13.79
N TRP A 313 -4.93 -4.18 13.99
CA TRP A 313 -5.31 -5.40 14.69
C TRP A 313 -6.59 -6.02 14.14
N GLY A 314 -6.80 -7.28 14.44
CA GLY A 314 -8.01 -7.97 14.04
C GLY A 314 -8.20 -9.30 14.73
N ILE A 315 -9.47 -9.75 14.77
CA ILE A 315 -9.86 -11.08 15.25
C ILE A 315 -10.70 -11.73 14.16
N THR A 316 -10.37 -12.99 13.83
CA THR A 316 -11.06 -13.79 12.83
C THR A 316 -11.48 -15.13 13.41
N GLY A 317 -12.75 -15.48 13.27
CA GLY A 317 -13.30 -16.80 13.57
C GLY A 317 -13.67 -17.52 12.29
N LEU A 318 -13.13 -18.73 12.09
CA LEU A 318 -13.43 -19.61 10.95
C LEU A 318 -14.14 -20.84 11.47
N VAL A 319 -15.24 -21.24 10.83
CA VAL A 319 -15.94 -22.50 11.12
C VAL A 319 -16.12 -23.27 9.82
N LYS A 320 -15.67 -24.54 9.83
CA LYS A 320 -15.95 -25.52 8.75
C LYS A 320 -16.75 -26.66 9.37
N ALA A 321 -17.97 -26.88 8.88
CA ALA A 321 -18.85 -27.93 9.38
C ALA A 321 -19.36 -28.82 8.23
N GLU A 322 -19.01 -30.10 8.26
CA GLU A 322 -19.54 -31.10 7.33
C GLU A 322 -20.95 -31.55 7.81
N LEU A 323 -21.98 -30.95 7.24
CA LEU A 323 -23.37 -31.24 7.58
C LEU A 323 -23.82 -32.63 7.10
N SER A 324 -23.23 -33.07 5.99
CA SER A 324 -23.39 -34.40 5.41
C SER A 324 -22.20 -34.66 4.47
N PRO A 325 -22.05 -35.90 3.92
CA PRO A 325 -20.98 -36.16 2.94
C PRO A 325 -21.01 -35.26 1.70
N ALA A 326 -22.16 -34.66 1.39
CA ALA A 326 -22.31 -33.78 0.22
C ALA A 326 -22.38 -32.29 0.56
N PHE A 327 -22.52 -31.90 1.81
CA PHE A 327 -22.71 -30.50 2.18
C PHE A 327 -21.73 -30.05 3.27
N THR A 328 -20.96 -29.00 2.98
CA THR A 328 -20.07 -28.35 3.92
C THR A 328 -20.48 -26.90 4.11
N LEU A 329 -20.73 -26.48 5.35
CA LEU A 329 -20.96 -25.09 5.73
C LEU A 329 -19.63 -24.45 6.15
N ASN A 330 -19.34 -23.29 5.56
CA ASN A 330 -18.22 -22.45 5.97
C ASN A 330 -18.77 -21.13 6.50
N SER A 331 -18.23 -20.66 7.62
CA SER A 331 -18.53 -19.35 8.19
C SER A 331 -17.23 -18.62 8.48
N ILE A 332 -17.14 -17.36 8.06
CA ILE A 332 -16.03 -16.46 8.33
C ILE A 332 -16.60 -15.22 9.02
N THR A 333 -16.19 -14.98 10.26
CA THR A 333 -16.57 -13.80 11.03
C THR A 333 -15.32 -13.03 11.39
N ALA A 334 -15.26 -11.74 11.10
CA ALA A 334 -14.08 -10.94 11.42
C ALA A 334 -14.43 -9.54 11.88
N TYR A 335 -13.62 -9.03 12.79
CA TYR A 335 -13.51 -7.62 13.12
C TYR A 335 -12.06 -7.18 12.96
N ARG A 336 -11.86 -6.05 12.27
CA ARG A 336 -10.55 -5.45 12.06
C ARG A 336 -10.61 -3.95 12.32
N ALA A 337 -9.50 -3.40 12.80
CA ALA A 337 -9.35 -1.96 12.95
C ALA A 337 -7.90 -1.56 12.68
N PHE A 338 -7.71 -0.32 12.26
CA PHE A 338 -6.40 0.31 12.25
C PHE A 338 -6.53 1.80 12.54
N ASP A 339 -5.48 2.33 13.15
CA ASP A 339 -5.31 3.75 13.45
C ASP A 339 -3.92 4.17 12.97
N THR A 340 -3.82 5.31 12.28
CA THR A 340 -2.55 5.81 11.76
C THR A 340 -2.44 7.31 11.94
N LEU A 341 -1.23 7.80 12.20
CA LEU A 341 -0.86 9.20 12.09
C LEU A 341 0.52 9.27 11.43
N GLU A 342 0.60 9.88 10.26
CA GLU A 342 1.84 10.16 9.56
C GLU A 342 2.07 11.66 9.46
N ILE A 343 3.25 12.12 9.86
CA ILE A 343 3.69 13.52 9.72
C ILE A 343 4.77 13.55 8.67
N LEU A 344 4.59 14.37 7.65
CA LEU A 344 5.46 14.42 6.47
C LEU A 344 5.81 15.85 6.09
N ASP A 345 7.00 16.02 5.55
CA ASP A 345 7.41 17.22 4.84
C ASP A 345 6.88 17.11 3.41
N ILE A 346 6.09 18.09 2.97
CA ILE A 346 5.46 18.05 1.65
C ILE A 346 6.33 18.73 0.59
N ASP A 347 7.15 19.70 1.00
CA ASP A 347 7.88 20.57 0.08
C ASP A 347 9.31 20.14 -0.23
N GLY A 348 9.85 19.19 0.53
CA GLY A 348 11.17 18.59 0.28
C GLY A 348 12.35 19.53 0.53
N THR A 349 12.15 20.61 1.28
CA THR A 349 13.22 21.60 1.58
C THR A 349 13.44 21.75 3.08
N SER A 350 14.51 22.45 3.46
CA SER A 350 14.79 22.76 4.88
C SER A 350 13.92 23.88 5.45
N LEU A 351 13.14 24.53 4.61
CA LEU A 351 12.19 25.58 5.01
C LEU A 351 10.83 24.94 5.21
N PRO A 352 10.15 25.11 6.33
CA PRO A 352 8.82 24.54 6.53
C PRO A 352 7.76 25.32 5.73
N ILE A 353 7.85 25.24 4.38
CA ILE A 353 6.90 25.89 3.48
C ILE A 353 5.53 25.29 3.70
N ILE A 354 5.47 23.95 3.66
CA ILE A 354 4.26 23.19 3.96
C ILE A 354 4.60 21.86 4.64
N THR A 355 4.03 21.66 5.81
CA THR A 355 4.08 20.37 6.53
C THR A 355 2.69 19.75 6.54
N GLY A 356 2.59 18.45 6.34
CA GLY A 356 1.35 17.69 6.36
C GLY A 356 1.27 16.67 7.48
N ALA A 357 0.05 16.40 7.91
CA ALA A 357 -0.26 15.24 8.72
C ALA A 357 -1.45 14.51 8.12
N GLU A 358 -1.34 13.19 8.08
CA GLU A 358 -2.40 12.31 7.62
C GLU A 358 -2.75 11.33 8.72
N GLU A 359 -3.93 11.50 9.30
CA GLU A 359 -4.49 10.59 10.29
C GLU A 359 -5.61 9.79 9.65
N PHE A 360 -5.63 8.49 9.91
CA PHE A 360 -6.68 7.63 9.38
C PHE A 360 -7.11 6.59 10.42
N ASN A 361 -8.42 6.52 10.66
CA ASN A 361 -9.05 5.56 11.54
C ASN A 361 -10.03 4.71 10.73
N ASN A 362 -9.98 3.39 10.92
CA ASN A 362 -10.88 2.48 10.24
C ASN A 362 -11.33 1.35 11.18
N LYS A 363 -12.60 1.00 11.08
CA LYS A 363 -13.19 -0.16 11.76
C LYS A 363 -14.06 -0.92 10.76
N GLN A 364 -13.88 -2.21 10.71
CA GLN A 364 -14.56 -3.08 9.76
C GLN A 364 -15.08 -4.33 10.49
N PHE A 365 -16.33 -4.69 10.21
CA PHE A 365 -16.94 -5.97 10.56
C PHE A 365 -17.35 -6.70 9.29
N SER A 366 -17.09 -8.00 9.21
CA SER A 366 -17.52 -8.84 8.09
C SER A 366 -18.02 -10.19 8.57
N GLN A 367 -19.05 -10.70 7.90
CA GLN A 367 -19.61 -12.04 8.09
C GLN A 367 -19.87 -12.65 6.72
N GLU A 368 -19.31 -13.82 6.46
CA GLU A 368 -19.63 -14.63 5.29
C GLU A 368 -20.16 -15.99 5.75
N LEU A 369 -21.22 -16.44 5.08
CA LEU A 369 -21.76 -17.80 5.19
C LEU A 369 -21.79 -18.42 3.81
N ARG A 370 -21.21 -19.62 3.65
CA ARG A 370 -21.17 -20.33 2.39
C ARG A 370 -21.49 -21.81 2.57
N LEU A 371 -22.43 -22.30 1.81
CA LEU A 371 -22.80 -23.72 1.73
C LEU A 371 -22.24 -24.31 0.44
N ASN A 372 -21.25 -25.19 0.57
CA ASN A 372 -20.65 -25.92 -0.53
C ASN A 372 -21.39 -27.25 -0.70
N TRP A 373 -21.66 -27.63 -1.95
CA TRP A 373 -22.21 -28.90 -2.35
C TRP A 373 -21.24 -29.64 -3.27
N ASP A 374 -20.81 -30.80 -2.85
CA ASP A 374 -20.00 -31.75 -3.58
C ASP A 374 -20.40 -33.16 -3.14
N ASN A 375 -20.84 -33.96 -4.09
CA ASN A 375 -21.28 -35.36 -3.85
C ASN A 375 -20.42 -36.36 -4.61
N ASP A 376 -19.17 -36.02 -4.93
CA ASP A 376 -18.25 -36.76 -5.78
C ASP A 376 -18.79 -36.99 -7.21
N GLY A 377 -19.80 -36.23 -7.61
CA GLY A 377 -20.46 -36.28 -8.90
C GLY A 377 -19.81 -35.33 -9.93
N PRO A 378 -20.45 -35.26 -11.13
CA PRO A 378 -19.91 -34.36 -12.17
C PRO A 378 -20.18 -32.88 -11.92
N VAL A 379 -20.98 -32.52 -10.94
CA VAL A 379 -21.32 -31.13 -10.62
C VAL A 379 -20.94 -30.82 -9.17
N THR A 380 -20.24 -29.73 -8.98
CA THR A 380 -19.97 -29.11 -7.68
C THR A 380 -20.51 -27.69 -7.69
N ALA A 381 -21.02 -27.21 -6.58
CA ALA A 381 -21.56 -25.86 -6.49
C ALA A 381 -21.41 -25.29 -5.10
N PHE A 382 -21.52 -23.98 -4.98
CA PHE A 382 -21.75 -23.32 -3.70
C PHE A 382 -22.70 -22.15 -3.86
N ILE A 383 -23.32 -21.78 -2.75
CA ILE A 383 -24.07 -20.54 -2.57
C ILE A 383 -23.61 -19.87 -1.28
N GLY A 384 -23.52 -18.56 -1.29
CA GLY A 384 -23.10 -17.78 -0.12
C GLY A 384 -23.80 -16.45 -0.02
N ALA A 385 -23.74 -15.90 1.19
CA ALA A 385 -24.15 -14.55 1.52
C ALA A 385 -23.10 -13.90 2.38
N SER A 386 -22.86 -12.61 2.22
CA SER A 386 -21.99 -11.85 3.08
C SER A 386 -22.60 -10.52 3.51
N TYR A 387 -22.22 -10.08 4.69
CA TYR A 387 -22.50 -8.77 5.23
C TYR A 387 -21.19 -8.08 5.58
N PHE A 388 -21.07 -6.82 5.21
CA PHE A 388 -19.93 -5.99 5.46
C PHE A 388 -20.38 -4.63 6.03
N HIS A 389 -19.69 -4.16 7.07
CA HIS A 389 -19.86 -2.85 7.64
C HIS A 389 -18.51 -2.22 7.91
N GLU A 390 -18.32 -0.99 7.46
CA GLU A 390 -17.10 -0.22 7.59
C GLU A 390 -17.41 1.21 8.02
N GLU A 391 -16.59 1.74 8.93
CA GLU A 391 -16.52 3.15 9.27
C GLU A 391 -15.07 3.61 9.10
N SER A 392 -14.86 4.63 8.30
CA SER A 392 -13.54 5.18 7.98
C SER A 392 -13.56 6.69 8.15
N GLN A 393 -12.52 7.24 8.78
CA GLN A 393 -12.28 8.68 8.87
C GLN A 393 -10.84 8.96 8.45
N GLN A 394 -10.66 9.97 7.63
CA GLN A 394 -9.36 10.54 7.30
C GLN A 394 -9.35 12.00 7.71
N ARG A 395 -8.30 12.42 8.40
CA ARG A 395 -8.00 13.83 8.66
C ARG A 395 -6.69 14.18 7.95
N GLN A 396 -6.75 15.17 7.09
CA GLN A 396 -5.59 15.81 6.48
C GLN A 396 -5.40 17.16 7.12
N ALA A 397 -4.30 17.36 7.83
CA ALA A 397 -3.95 18.64 8.42
C ALA A 397 -2.71 19.19 7.73
N VAL A 398 -2.67 20.49 7.50
CA VAL A 398 -1.51 21.17 6.90
C VAL A 398 -1.14 22.41 7.71
N GLN A 399 0.16 22.70 7.74
CA GLN A 399 0.71 23.94 8.28
C GLN A 399 1.55 24.62 7.22
N PHE A 400 1.31 25.91 7.01
CA PHE A 400 2.07 26.76 6.09
C PHE A 400 2.86 27.82 6.84
N ASP A 401 4.10 28.08 6.42
CA ASP A 401 4.69 29.40 6.59
C ASP A 401 4.34 30.24 5.34
N GLU A 402 3.38 31.15 5.50
CA GLU A 402 2.85 31.94 4.38
C GLU A 402 3.91 32.81 3.70
N ARG A 403 5.00 33.17 4.38
CA ARG A 403 6.10 33.95 3.84
C ARG A 403 6.93 33.12 2.87
N PHE A 404 7.24 31.88 3.24
CA PHE A 404 7.97 30.95 2.39
C PHE A 404 7.10 30.44 1.22
N ALA A 405 5.82 30.20 1.48
CA ALA A 405 4.86 29.88 0.42
C ALA A 405 4.73 31.03 -0.60
N LEU A 406 4.67 32.28 -0.12
CA LEU A 406 4.70 33.46 -0.99
C LEU A 406 6.01 33.54 -1.80
N ALA A 407 7.16 33.32 -1.15
CA ALA A 407 8.45 33.29 -1.84
C ALA A 407 8.50 32.22 -2.94
N ARG A 408 7.91 31.03 -2.69
CA ARG A 408 7.78 29.97 -3.71
C ARG A 408 6.87 30.41 -4.86
N LEU A 409 5.67 30.92 -4.56
CA LEU A 409 4.73 31.42 -5.56
C LEU A 409 5.33 32.52 -6.45
N ALA A 410 6.18 33.34 -5.87
CA ALA A 410 6.90 34.40 -6.60
C ALA A 410 8.20 33.91 -7.28
N ASN A 411 8.50 32.60 -7.25
CA ASN A 411 9.76 31.99 -7.71
C ASN A 411 11.01 32.67 -7.14
N ALA A 412 10.99 33.00 -5.86
CA ALA A 412 11.97 33.79 -5.16
C ALA A 412 12.60 33.08 -3.93
N LEU A 413 12.59 31.74 -3.88
CA LEU A 413 13.18 31.00 -2.77
C LEU A 413 14.68 31.25 -2.59
N ASN A 414 15.40 31.69 -3.62
CA ASN A 414 16.79 32.13 -3.49
C ASN A 414 16.96 33.54 -2.85
N GLY A 415 15.85 34.21 -2.47
CA GLY A 415 15.84 35.54 -1.84
C GLY A 415 16.31 36.66 -2.74
N PHE A 416 16.37 36.45 -4.07
CA PHE A 416 17.02 37.37 -5.04
C PHE A 416 18.46 37.74 -4.69
N ILE A 417 19.17 36.89 -3.94
CA ILE A 417 20.56 37.13 -3.56
C ILE A 417 21.43 37.04 -4.84
N PRO A 418 22.18 38.10 -5.17
CA PRO A 418 23.03 38.12 -6.36
C PRO A 418 24.02 36.95 -6.36
N GLY A 419 24.04 36.18 -7.47
CA GLY A 419 24.92 35.03 -7.65
C GLY A 419 24.46 33.73 -6.98
N ARG A 420 23.33 33.72 -6.25
CA ARG A 420 22.75 32.52 -5.67
C ARG A 420 21.89 31.82 -6.72
N PRO A 421 22.14 30.52 -6.99
CA PRO A 421 21.31 29.74 -7.93
C PRO A 421 19.83 29.71 -7.49
N ALA A 422 18.93 29.58 -8.45
CA ALA A 422 17.50 29.41 -8.15
C ALA A 422 17.19 28.13 -7.38
N THR A 423 18.05 27.11 -7.54
CA THR A 423 17.96 25.82 -6.83
C THR A 423 18.38 25.84 -5.36
N ASP A 424 18.86 26.99 -4.86
CA ASP A 424 19.41 27.10 -3.52
C ASP A 424 18.54 28.01 -2.66
N PRO A 425 17.65 27.46 -1.82
CA PRO A 425 16.82 28.26 -0.92
C PRO A 425 17.66 29.20 -0.03
N ALA A 426 17.24 30.45 0.11
CA ALA A 426 17.89 31.43 0.96
C ALA A 426 17.63 31.14 2.44
N PRO A 427 18.43 31.69 3.37
CA PRO A 427 18.13 31.54 4.79
C PRO A 427 16.72 32.04 5.15
N ALA A 428 16.10 31.40 6.11
CA ALA A 428 14.75 31.76 6.60
C ALA A 428 14.67 33.26 7.02
N SER A 429 15.75 33.82 7.57
CA SER A 429 15.80 35.23 7.96
C SER A 429 15.71 36.23 6.80
N VAL A 430 16.13 35.82 5.60
CA VAL A 430 15.97 36.61 4.37
C VAL A 430 14.54 36.52 3.86
N LEU A 431 14.00 35.30 3.78
CA LEU A 431 12.67 35.01 3.25
C LEU A 431 11.53 35.44 4.16
N SER A 432 11.81 35.66 5.47
CA SER A 432 10.83 36.18 6.43
C SER A 432 10.94 37.70 6.63
N ASN A 433 11.63 38.43 5.73
CA ASN A 433 11.76 39.87 5.80
C ASN A 433 10.50 40.55 5.24
N PRO A 434 9.76 41.34 6.07
CA PRO A 434 8.51 41.99 5.62
C PRO A 434 8.70 42.93 4.42
N GLY A 435 9.91 43.51 4.24
CA GLY A 435 10.23 44.34 3.09
C GLY A 435 10.31 43.53 1.79
N LEU A 436 10.89 42.32 1.82
CA LEU A 436 10.90 41.38 0.73
C LEU A 436 9.48 40.89 0.47
N ASP A 437 8.76 40.46 1.51
CA ASP A 437 7.39 39.98 1.37
C ASP A 437 6.47 40.99 0.71
N ALA A 438 6.58 42.29 1.06
CA ALA A 438 5.82 43.35 0.43
C ALA A 438 6.12 43.49 -1.09
N LEU A 439 7.38 43.33 -1.50
CA LEU A 439 7.78 43.32 -2.90
C LEU A 439 7.24 42.11 -3.62
N LEU A 440 7.30 40.93 -3.00
CA LEU A 440 6.75 39.69 -3.57
C LEU A 440 5.23 39.79 -3.76
N LEU A 441 4.51 40.31 -2.77
CA LEU A 441 3.04 40.58 -2.88
C LEU A 441 2.72 41.50 -4.06
N GLN A 442 3.53 42.57 -4.26
CA GLN A 442 3.35 43.45 -5.41
C GLN A 442 3.63 42.73 -6.74
N GLY A 443 4.66 41.88 -6.78
CA GLY A 443 4.97 41.06 -7.95
C GLY A 443 3.85 40.08 -8.28
N VAL A 444 3.36 39.33 -7.30
CA VAL A 444 2.24 38.40 -7.48
C VAL A 444 0.98 39.17 -7.90
N ALA A 445 0.62 40.27 -7.26
CA ALA A 445 -0.51 41.10 -7.68
C ALA A 445 -0.38 41.58 -9.13
N GLY A 446 0.84 41.96 -9.53
CA GLY A 446 1.16 42.41 -10.90
C GLY A 446 0.93 41.34 -11.96
N SER A 447 1.20 40.06 -11.64
CA SER A 447 0.92 38.94 -12.57
C SER A 447 -0.58 38.74 -12.80
N PHE A 448 -1.43 39.16 -11.85
CA PHE A 448 -2.89 39.21 -11.97
C PHE A 448 -3.43 40.55 -12.53
N GLY A 449 -2.53 41.44 -13.01
CA GLY A 449 -2.92 42.74 -13.55
C GLY A 449 -3.41 43.75 -12.49
N TYR A 450 -3.07 43.53 -11.18
CA TYR A 450 -3.49 44.43 -10.11
C TYR A 450 -2.28 45.22 -9.55
N LEU A 451 -2.42 46.54 -9.50
CA LEU A 451 -1.40 47.41 -8.89
C LEU A 451 -1.61 47.51 -7.37
N LEU A 452 -0.88 46.69 -6.61
CA LEU A 452 -0.95 46.69 -5.15
C LEU A 452 -0.21 47.92 -4.57
N ALA A 453 -0.94 48.78 -3.86
CA ALA A 453 -0.36 49.96 -3.23
C ALA A 453 0.67 49.58 -2.16
N GLY A 454 1.81 50.29 -2.08
CA GLY A 454 2.92 50.06 -1.14
C GLY A 454 2.47 49.94 0.35
N PRO A 455 1.59 50.84 0.86
CA PRO A 455 1.09 50.72 2.24
C PRO A 455 0.26 49.41 2.46
N ASN A 456 -0.54 49.03 1.49
CA ASN A 456 -1.32 47.75 1.59
C ASN A 456 -0.37 46.55 1.51
N ALA A 457 0.62 46.56 0.61
CA ALA A 457 1.63 45.49 0.53
C ALA A 457 2.37 45.32 1.84
N ALA A 458 2.85 46.43 2.45
CA ALA A 458 3.52 46.39 3.74
C ALA A 458 2.61 45.91 4.88
N GLY A 459 1.34 46.33 4.90
CA GLY A 459 0.37 45.86 5.89
C GLY A 459 0.05 44.36 5.77
N ILE A 460 -0.14 43.86 4.58
CA ILE A 460 -0.34 42.44 4.34
C ILE A 460 0.90 41.63 4.71
N ALA A 461 2.09 42.05 4.29
CA ALA A 461 3.36 41.40 4.63
C ALA A 461 3.57 41.28 6.15
N ALA A 462 3.22 42.32 6.92
CA ALA A 462 3.31 42.31 8.38
C ALA A 462 2.28 41.34 9.04
N ASN A 463 1.25 40.93 8.34
CA ASN A 463 0.20 40.02 8.84
C ASN A 463 0.41 38.56 8.38
N LEU A 464 1.35 38.27 7.47
CA LEU A 464 1.63 36.90 7.02
C LEU A 464 2.04 36.03 8.22
N LYS A 465 1.46 34.82 8.25
CA LYS A 465 1.65 33.90 9.37
C LYS A 465 2.79 32.94 9.10
N SER A 466 3.55 32.63 10.14
CA SER A 466 4.62 31.60 10.09
C SER A 466 4.10 30.19 10.37
N ASN A 467 2.84 30.05 10.74
CA ASN A 467 2.26 28.77 11.20
C ASN A 467 0.76 28.71 10.94
N HIS A 468 0.31 29.13 9.76
CA HIS A 468 -1.10 28.98 9.40
C HIS A 468 -1.48 27.51 9.36
N ARG A 469 -2.61 27.15 9.99
CA ARG A 469 -3.08 25.76 10.10
C ARG A 469 -4.50 25.61 9.61
N GLU A 470 -4.73 24.55 8.86
CA GLU A 470 -6.03 24.15 8.35
C GLU A 470 -6.11 22.61 8.26
N GLN A 471 -7.30 22.10 8.20
CA GLN A 471 -7.56 20.67 8.06
C GLN A 471 -8.82 20.38 7.24
N ASP A 472 -8.79 19.25 6.57
CA ASP A 472 -9.91 18.53 5.98
C ASP A 472 -10.16 17.24 6.73
N ILE A 473 -11.42 16.93 7.02
CA ILE A 473 -11.85 15.65 7.57
C ILE A 473 -12.87 15.07 6.63
N ASN A 474 -12.61 13.91 6.08
CA ASN A 474 -13.57 13.15 5.31
C ASN A 474 -13.90 11.83 6.01
N GLU A 475 -15.18 11.49 6.07
CA GLU A 475 -15.65 10.24 6.65
C GLU A 475 -16.43 9.43 5.62
N SER A 476 -16.42 8.12 5.80
CA SER A 476 -17.25 7.21 5.01
C SER A 476 -17.79 6.09 5.89
N LYS A 477 -19.10 5.85 5.76
CA LYS A 477 -19.77 4.70 6.37
C LYS A 477 -20.34 3.85 5.26
N THR A 478 -19.96 2.56 5.22
CA THR A 478 -20.42 1.63 4.19
C THR A 478 -21.10 0.43 4.86
N LYS A 479 -22.29 0.09 4.37
CA LYS A 479 -22.96 -1.19 4.65
C LYS A 479 -23.18 -1.89 3.33
N ALA A 480 -22.71 -3.14 3.23
CA ALA A 480 -22.90 -3.92 2.03
C ALA A 480 -23.46 -5.30 2.34
N PHE A 481 -24.28 -5.80 1.42
CA PHE A 481 -24.83 -7.13 1.45
C PHE A 481 -24.64 -7.80 0.09
N ASP A 482 -24.13 -9.03 0.10
CA ASP A 482 -23.90 -9.80 -1.12
C ASP A 482 -24.67 -11.11 -1.09
N LEU A 483 -25.12 -11.54 -2.28
CA LEU A 483 -25.54 -12.90 -2.57
C LEU A 483 -24.72 -13.43 -3.75
N PHE A 484 -24.11 -14.60 -3.59
CA PHE A 484 -23.25 -15.14 -4.63
C PHE A 484 -23.33 -16.66 -4.73
N GLY A 485 -22.96 -17.18 -5.89
CA GLY A 485 -22.90 -18.62 -6.11
C GLY A 485 -22.05 -18.94 -7.33
N ASP A 486 -21.57 -20.17 -7.36
CA ASP A 486 -20.73 -20.70 -8.44
C ASP A 486 -21.05 -22.17 -8.65
N VAL A 487 -21.04 -22.59 -9.90
CA VAL A 487 -21.25 -23.98 -10.30
C VAL A 487 -20.15 -24.41 -11.24
N THR A 488 -19.64 -25.61 -11.03
CA THR A 488 -18.66 -26.25 -11.89
C THR A 488 -19.23 -27.61 -12.35
N TRP A 489 -19.16 -27.88 -13.64
CA TRP A 489 -19.67 -29.10 -14.27
C TRP A 489 -18.56 -29.83 -15.06
N LYS A 490 -18.16 -30.98 -14.59
CA LYS A 490 -17.31 -31.94 -15.34
C LYS A 490 -18.14 -32.62 -16.42
N VAL A 491 -18.19 -32.05 -17.63
CA VAL A 491 -18.90 -32.56 -18.79
C VAL A 491 -18.36 -33.93 -19.23
N SER A 492 -17.04 -34.08 -19.07
CA SER A 492 -16.31 -35.34 -19.24
C SER A 492 -15.10 -35.35 -18.28
N PRO A 493 -14.38 -36.47 -18.16
CA PRO A 493 -13.13 -36.50 -17.38
C PRO A 493 -12.12 -35.42 -17.78
N GLN A 494 -12.13 -34.96 -19.03
CA GLN A 494 -11.20 -33.97 -19.56
C GLN A 494 -11.78 -32.54 -19.67
N ILE A 495 -13.11 -32.38 -19.67
CA ILE A 495 -13.74 -31.07 -19.93
C ILE A 495 -14.52 -30.61 -18.70
N GLU A 496 -14.19 -29.44 -18.21
CA GLU A 496 -14.89 -28.78 -17.13
C GLU A 496 -15.39 -27.40 -17.59
N LEU A 497 -16.63 -27.09 -17.29
CA LEU A 497 -17.25 -25.78 -17.49
C LEU A 497 -17.65 -25.21 -16.13
N GLY A 498 -17.53 -23.89 -15.96
CA GLY A 498 -18.02 -23.27 -14.74
C GLY A 498 -18.57 -21.88 -14.99
N ALA A 499 -19.47 -21.47 -14.09
CA ALA A 499 -20.07 -20.14 -14.09
C ALA A 499 -20.38 -19.69 -12.66
N GLY A 500 -20.20 -18.40 -12.41
CA GLY A 500 -20.52 -17.78 -11.13
C GLY A 500 -21.19 -16.43 -11.31
N LEU A 501 -21.97 -16.05 -10.33
CA LEU A 501 -22.69 -14.78 -10.25
C LEU A 501 -22.64 -14.23 -8.83
N ARG A 502 -22.46 -12.92 -8.70
CA ARG A 502 -22.64 -12.18 -7.43
C ARG A 502 -23.50 -10.95 -7.67
N TRP A 503 -24.41 -10.71 -6.77
CA TRP A 503 -25.12 -9.45 -6.59
C TRP A 503 -24.65 -8.77 -5.33
N THR A 504 -24.38 -7.47 -5.40
CA THR A 504 -23.95 -6.64 -4.29
C THR A 504 -24.90 -5.45 -4.15
N HIS A 505 -25.31 -5.15 -2.93
CA HIS A 505 -26.02 -3.93 -2.56
C HIS A 505 -25.17 -3.15 -1.58
N ASP A 506 -24.87 -1.89 -1.91
CA ASP A 506 -24.12 -0.94 -1.09
C ASP A 506 -25.03 0.20 -0.62
N ASP A 507 -24.92 0.58 0.65
CA ASP A 507 -25.49 1.78 1.26
C ASP A 507 -24.32 2.55 1.88
N LYS A 508 -24.05 3.76 1.35
CA LYS A 508 -22.86 4.55 1.69
C LYS A 508 -23.27 5.97 2.09
N THR A 509 -22.64 6.46 3.17
CA THR A 509 -22.68 7.88 3.54
C THR A 509 -21.26 8.42 3.45
N THR A 510 -21.08 9.57 2.80
CA THR A 510 -19.81 10.29 2.75
C THR A 510 -20.00 11.66 3.35
N SER A 511 -19.11 12.09 4.25
CA SER A 511 -19.14 13.42 4.82
C SER A 511 -17.80 14.15 4.66
N ILE A 512 -17.83 15.47 4.73
CA ILE A 512 -16.67 16.35 4.68
C ILE A 512 -16.85 17.52 5.64
N SER A 513 -15.74 17.93 6.26
CA SER A 513 -15.66 19.03 7.20
C SER A 513 -14.30 19.72 7.07
N ASP A 514 -14.28 20.98 6.67
CA ASP A 514 -13.08 21.78 6.53
C ASP A 514 -13.03 22.90 7.55
N SER A 515 -11.83 23.12 8.11
CA SER A 515 -11.65 24.19 9.09
C SER A 515 -10.26 24.84 9.05
N VAL A 516 -10.23 26.12 9.35
CA VAL A 516 -9.00 26.85 9.70
C VAL A 516 -8.85 26.88 11.21
N LEU A 517 -7.68 26.43 11.71
CA LEU A 517 -7.51 26.11 13.13
C LEU A 517 -7.03 27.30 13.97
N ASN A 518 -6.30 28.24 13.37
CA ASN A 518 -5.68 29.37 14.08
C ASN A 518 -5.96 30.74 13.46
N GLY A 519 -7.18 30.94 12.94
CA GLY A 519 -7.60 32.16 12.26
C GLY A 519 -7.24 32.14 10.78
N ARG A 520 -7.78 33.11 10.01
CA ARG A 520 -7.67 33.13 8.54
C ARG A 520 -6.22 33.12 8.04
N SER A 521 -6.04 32.54 6.86
CA SER A 521 -4.86 32.74 6.05
C SER A 521 -4.85 34.17 5.47
N ILE A 522 -3.74 34.85 5.62
CA ILE A 522 -3.51 36.16 4.98
C ILE A 522 -3.15 35.95 3.51
N LEU A 523 -2.27 34.97 3.25
CA LEU A 523 -1.89 34.63 1.87
C LEU A 523 -3.10 34.09 1.08
N GLY A 524 -3.87 33.14 1.65
CA GLY A 524 -5.09 32.62 1.01
C GLY A 524 -6.12 33.71 0.78
N GLY A 525 -6.32 34.63 1.74
CA GLY A 525 -7.19 35.78 1.57
C GLY A 525 -6.71 36.75 0.50
N PHE A 526 -5.40 36.95 0.38
CA PHE A 526 -4.81 37.78 -0.68
C PHE A 526 -5.01 37.17 -2.07
N LEU A 527 -4.71 35.88 -2.23
CA LEU A 527 -4.91 35.17 -3.49
C LEU A 527 -6.41 35.15 -3.89
N GLY A 528 -7.29 34.90 -2.91
CA GLY A 528 -8.72 34.99 -3.11
C GLY A 528 -9.18 36.38 -3.54
N ALA A 529 -8.60 37.42 -2.93
CA ALA A 529 -8.92 38.81 -3.33
C ALA A 529 -8.54 39.11 -4.78
N LEU A 530 -7.41 38.59 -5.27
CA LEU A 530 -6.95 38.80 -6.64
C LEU A 530 -7.91 38.23 -7.69
N SER A 531 -8.71 37.24 -7.32
CA SER A 531 -9.72 36.61 -8.19
C SER A 531 -11.02 37.41 -8.25
N LEU A 532 -11.23 38.39 -7.36
CA LEU A 532 -12.47 39.18 -7.28
C LEU A 532 -12.47 40.36 -8.26
N PRO A 533 -13.65 40.79 -8.72
CA PRO A 533 -13.80 42.04 -9.49
C PRO A 533 -13.71 43.27 -8.56
N GLU A 534 -13.37 44.42 -9.16
CA GLU A 534 -13.50 45.69 -8.46
C GLU A 534 -14.98 46.04 -8.18
N PRO A 535 -15.32 46.68 -7.04
CA PRO A 535 -14.42 47.22 -6.01
C PRO A 535 -14.05 46.19 -4.90
N PHE A 536 -14.56 44.97 -4.95
CA PHE A 536 -14.42 43.97 -3.88
C PHE A 536 -12.95 43.57 -3.65
N ARG A 537 -12.17 43.45 -4.74
CA ARG A 537 -10.72 43.22 -4.66
C ARG A 537 -10.02 44.24 -3.77
N THR A 538 -10.21 45.55 -4.09
CA THR A 538 -9.56 46.64 -3.34
C THR A 538 -10.02 46.67 -1.87
N GLN A 539 -11.32 46.42 -1.62
CA GLN A 539 -11.86 46.36 -0.25
C GLN A 539 -11.22 45.25 0.57
N LEU A 540 -11.11 44.02 0.01
CA LEU A 540 -10.56 42.88 0.72
C LEU A 540 -9.04 43.04 0.93
N VAL A 541 -8.30 43.47 -0.09
CA VAL A 541 -6.86 43.79 0.02
C VAL A 541 -6.60 44.84 1.10
N THR A 542 -7.42 45.89 1.18
CA THR A 542 -7.28 46.93 2.22
C THR A 542 -7.58 46.38 3.61
N ALA A 543 -8.57 45.53 3.76
CA ALA A 543 -8.92 44.89 5.03
C ALA A 543 -7.83 43.92 5.52
N LEU A 544 -7.21 43.15 4.61
CA LEU A 544 -6.09 42.24 4.94
C LEU A 544 -4.82 43.00 5.40
N ALA A 545 -4.67 44.27 4.99
CA ALA A 545 -3.58 45.12 5.43
C ALA A 545 -3.76 45.74 6.84
N VAL A 546 -4.93 45.60 7.45
CA VAL A 546 -5.17 46.08 8.82
C VAL A 546 -4.32 45.28 9.82
N PRO A 547 -3.63 45.94 10.75
CA PRO A 547 -2.83 45.25 11.77
C PRO A 547 -3.64 44.18 12.53
N GLY A 548 -3.11 42.97 12.62
CA GLY A 548 -3.78 41.83 13.26
C GLY A 548 -4.92 41.20 12.45
N ALA A 549 -5.06 41.50 11.16
CA ALA A 549 -6.12 40.96 10.29
C ALA A 549 -6.29 39.45 10.39
N ALA A 550 -5.20 38.71 10.60
CA ALA A 550 -5.24 37.23 10.71
C ALA A 550 -6.15 36.74 11.86
N THR A 551 -6.23 37.48 12.96
CA THR A 551 -6.94 37.07 14.18
C THR A 551 -8.28 37.80 14.41
N ILE A 552 -8.57 38.86 13.65
CA ILE A 552 -9.84 39.59 13.78
C ILE A 552 -10.97 38.69 13.29
N PRO A 553 -11.97 38.36 14.14
CA PRO A 553 -13.12 37.55 13.71
C PRO A 553 -13.89 38.24 12.60
N PRO A 554 -14.52 37.49 11.67
CA PRO A 554 -15.43 38.04 10.69
C PRO A 554 -16.62 38.76 11.39
N SER A 555 -16.93 39.96 10.93
CA SER A 555 -18.06 40.77 11.48
C SER A 555 -18.56 41.73 10.42
N ILE A 556 -19.64 42.44 10.71
CA ILE A 556 -20.16 43.50 9.82
C ILE A 556 -19.13 44.62 9.61
N LEU A 557 -18.32 44.91 10.66
CA LEU A 557 -17.28 45.95 10.60
C LEU A 557 -15.97 45.42 9.97
N PHE A 558 -15.74 44.11 10.00
CA PHE A 558 -14.59 43.44 9.38
C PHE A 558 -15.09 42.23 8.59
N PRO A 559 -15.63 42.45 7.39
CA PRO A 559 -16.32 41.42 6.61
C PRO A 559 -15.33 40.55 5.82
N VAL A 560 -14.17 40.21 6.38
CA VAL A 560 -13.19 39.30 5.76
C VAL A 560 -13.43 37.89 6.29
N PRO A 561 -13.78 36.93 5.42
CA PRO A 561 -14.01 35.55 5.82
C PRO A 561 -12.76 34.86 6.39
N LEU A 562 -12.93 33.67 6.93
CA LEU A 562 -11.83 32.78 7.31
C LEU A 562 -11.33 32.07 6.06
N PHE A 563 -10.33 32.64 5.38
CA PHE A 563 -9.69 31.98 4.23
C PHE A 563 -8.71 30.91 4.69
N GLY A 564 -8.72 29.75 4.00
CA GLY A 564 -7.61 28.81 3.97
C GLY A 564 -6.70 29.05 2.75
N VAL A 565 -5.56 28.36 2.68
CA VAL A 565 -4.72 28.28 1.48
C VAL A 565 -5.17 27.13 0.62
N THR A 566 -5.28 25.94 1.22
CA THR A 566 -5.69 24.67 0.58
C THR A 566 -7.17 24.38 0.83
N PHE A 567 -7.60 24.38 2.10
CA PHE A 567 -8.95 24.01 2.49
C PHE A 567 -9.75 25.27 2.88
N GLN A 568 -10.80 25.57 2.12
CA GLN A 568 -11.72 26.61 2.49
C GLN A 568 -12.72 26.08 3.51
N PRO A 569 -12.91 26.74 4.67
CA PRO A 569 -13.73 26.21 5.75
C PRO A 569 -15.19 26.05 5.34
N THR A 570 -15.81 24.94 5.78
CA THR A 570 -17.25 24.73 5.72
C THR A 570 -18.00 25.71 6.64
N ALA A 571 -19.32 25.70 6.62
CA ALA A 571 -20.15 26.57 7.46
C ALA A 571 -19.70 26.49 8.92
N ASN A 572 -19.79 27.59 9.65
CA ASN A 572 -19.34 27.72 11.04
C ASN A 572 -17.91 27.30 11.33
N ASN A 573 -17.07 27.16 10.29
CA ASN A 573 -15.66 26.75 10.38
C ASN A 573 -15.52 25.30 10.88
N GLY A 574 -16.09 24.35 10.17
CA GLY A 574 -15.95 22.94 10.47
C GLY A 574 -17.28 22.20 10.66
N ASP A 575 -18.42 22.75 10.23
CA ASP A 575 -19.64 21.96 10.19
C ASP A 575 -19.45 20.78 9.21
N GLU A 576 -19.83 19.60 9.67
CA GLU A 576 -19.86 18.39 8.87
C GLU A 576 -21.07 18.41 7.95
N ILE A 577 -20.85 18.10 6.68
CA ILE A 577 -21.89 17.99 5.65
C ILE A 577 -21.79 16.61 5.03
N ASP A 578 -22.91 15.90 4.98
CA ASP A 578 -22.99 14.53 4.50
C ASP A 578 -23.89 14.38 3.28
N ALA A 579 -23.66 13.31 2.53
CA ALA A 579 -24.50 12.86 1.45
C ALA A 579 -24.49 11.32 1.35
N ASP A 580 -25.66 10.79 0.98
CA ASP A 580 -25.87 9.35 0.86
C ASP A 580 -25.85 8.88 -0.58
N ASN A 581 -25.39 7.66 -0.80
CA ASN A 581 -25.50 6.95 -2.08
C ASN A 581 -25.86 5.48 -1.86
N LYS A 582 -26.71 4.94 -2.75
CA LYS A 582 -27.07 3.53 -2.80
C LYS A 582 -26.75 2.96 -4.16
N ASP A 583 -25.99 1.89 -4.16
CA ASP A 583 -25.55 1.25 -5.39
C ASP A 583 -25.93 -0.24 -5.41
N ASN A 584 -26.18 -0.77 -6.61
CA ASN A 584 -26.46 -2.17 -6.85
C ASN A 584 -25.66 -2.65 -8.06
N GLY A 585 -25.03 -3.78 -7.93
CA GLY A 585 -24.20 -4.30 -8.99
C GLY A 585 -24.21 -5.80 -9.12
N PHE A 586 -23.92 -6.26 -10.35
CA PHE A 586 -23.71 -7.66 -10.64
C PHE A 586 -22.29 -7.87 -11.18
N THR A 587 -21.66 -8.96 -10.76
CA THR A 587 -20.43 -9.49 -11.36
C THR A 587 -20.63 -10.93 -11.69
N TRP A 588 -19.95 -11.41 -12.75
CA TRP A 588 -20.06 -12.78 -13.20
C TRP A 588 -18.77 -13.27 -13.82
N ARG A 589 -18.64 -14.59 -13.87
CA ARG A 589 -17.56 -15.28 -14.56
C ARG A 589 -18.09 -16.51 -15.28
N ALA A 590 -17.42 -16.90 -16.36
CA ALA A 590 -17.63 -18.18 -17.02
C ALA A 590 -16.28 -18.70 -17.52
N PHE A 591 -16.04 -20.00 -17.37
CA PHE A 591 -14.81 -20.62 -17.84
C PHE A 591 -15.04 -21.97 -18.47
N ALA A 592 -14.10 -22.37 -19.32
CA ALA A 592 -13.94 -23.72 -19.83
C ALA A 592 -12.51 -24.18 -19.57
N ARG A 593 -12.34 -25.40 -19.09
CA ARG A 593 -11.05 -26.03 -18.86
C ARG A 593 -11.00 -27.36 -19.58
N TYR A 594 -9.91 -27.61 -20.30
CA TYR A 594 -9.59 -28.88 -20.92
C TYR A 594 -8.34 -29.48 -20.30
N ALA A 595 -8.49 -30.63 -19.66
CA ALA A 595 -7.40 -31.35 -18.99
C ALA A 595 -7.19 -32.68 -19.73
N PRO A 596 -6.27 -32.76 -20.72
CA PRO A 596 -6.00 -34.01 -21.44
C PRO A 596 -5.43 -35.10 -20.53
N ASN A 597 -4.81 -34.72 -19.44
CA ASN A 597 -4.31 -35.59 -18.37
C ASN A 597 -4.25 -34.77 -17.05
N ASP A 598 -3.87 -35.43 -15.94
CA ASP A 598 -3.84 -34.82 -14.60
C ASP A 598 -2.79 -33.73 -14.44
N ASP A 599 -1.81 -33.66 -15.33
CA ASP A 599 -0.66 -32.77 -15.27
C ASP A 599 -0.76 -31.60 -16.25
N THR A 600 -1.81 -31.55 -17.10
CA THR A 600 -1.96 -30.50 -18.11
C THR A 600 -3.38 -29.94 -18.08
N SER A 601 -3.48 -28.63 -18.05
CA SER A 601 -4.72 -27.88 -18.08
C SER A 601 -4.61 -26.72 -19.09
N LEU A 602 -5.55 -26.67 -20.03
CA LEU A 602 -5.78 -25.51 -20.90
C LEU A 602 -7.09 -24.88 -20.47
N TYR A 603 -7.15 -23.56 -20.41
CA TYR A 603 -8.36 -22.86 -19.99
C TYR A 603 -8.64 -21.61 -20.80
N ALA A 604 -9.90 -21.23 -20.79
CA ALA A 604 -10.38 -19.92 -21.22
C ALA A 604 -11.38 -19.42 -20.19
N ILE A 605 -11.27 -18.15 -19.79
CA ILE A 605 -12.18 -17.52 -18.85
C ILE A 605 -12.58 -16.13 -19.35
N TYR A 606 -13.84 -15.80 -19.19
CA TYR A 606 -14.38 -14.46 -19.22
C TYR A 606 -14.89 -14.08 -17.84
N ALA A 607 -14.52 -12.91 -17.37
CA ALA A 607 -14.98 -12.40 -16.08
C ALA A 607 -15.27 -10.90 -16.16
N ARG A 608 -16.35 -10.46 -15.49
CA ARG A 608 -16.65 -9.05 -15.25
C ARG A 608 -16.41 -8.71 -13.81
N GLY A 609 -15.47 -7.78 -13.60
CA GLY A 609 -15.25 -7.12 -12.32
C GLY A 609 -16.04 -5.81 -12.24
N ARG A 610 -16.30 -5.37 -11.02
CA ARG A 610 -16.97 -4.12 -10.73
C ARG A 610 -16.42 -3.48 -9.45
N ARG A 611 -16.20 -2.17 -9.51
CA ARG A 611 -15.97 -1.30 -8.36
C ARG A 611 -17.18 -0.37 -8.24
N PRO A 612 -17.79 -0.22 -7.05
CA PRO A 612 -19.01 0.54 -6.89
C PRO A 612 -18.87 2.02 -7.26
N GLU A 613 -20.01 2.68 -7.39
CA GLU A 613 -20.09 4.14 -7.45
C GLU A 613 -19.42 4.78 -6.24
N VAL A 614 -18.77 5.91 -6.49
CA VAL A 614 -18.09 6.71 -5.46
C VAL A 614 -18.74 8.09 -5.40
N LEU A 615 -19.11 8.51 -4.21
CA LEU A 615 -19.53 9.89 -3.96
C LEU A 615 -18.30 10.70 -3.56
N SER A 616 -17.69 11.36 -4.56
CA SER A 616 -16.52 12.22 -4.36
C SER A 616 -16.95 13.52 -3.70
N ALA A 617 -16.37 13.84 -2.56
CA ALA A 617 -16.59 15.08 -1.85
C ALA A 617 -15.47 16.07 -2.21
N LEU A 618 -15.85 17.29 -2.60
CA LEU A 618 -14.93 18.39 -2.86
C LEU A 618 -15.13 19.49 -1.83
N ASN A 619 -14.01 19.99 -1.35
CA ASN A 619 -13.97 21.14 -0.44
C ASN A 619 -14.70 22.35 -1.03
N PRO A 620 -15.25 23.25 -0.19
CA PRO A 620 -15.81 24.51 -0.66
C PRO A 620 -14.81 25.31 -1.49
N ALA A 621 -15.27 25.90 -2.59
CA ALA A 621 -14.43 26.76 -3.41
C ALA A 621 -14.18 28.15 -2.79
N VAL A 622 -14.98 28.51 -1.81
CA VAL A 622 -14.92 29.80 -1.10
C VAL A 622 -15.21 29.58 0.38
N PRO A 623 -14.68 30.41 1.28
CA PRO A 623 -14.94 30.28 2.71
C PRO A 623 -16.44 30.24 3.03
N PHE A 624 -16.85 29.28 3.87
CA PHE A 624 -18.25 29.03 4.25
C PHE A 624 -19.18 28.65 3.10
N GLY A 625 -18.61 28.26 1.95
CA GLY A 625 -19.35 27.71 0.83
C GLY A 625 -19.85 26.30 1.13
N GLU A 626 -20.75 25.82 0.28
CA GLU A 626 -21.20 24.43 0.31
C GLU A 626 -20.14 23.53 -0.37
N PRO A 627 -19.73 22.41 0.24
CA PRO A 627 -18.94 21.39 -0.44
C PRO A 627 -19.76 20.79 -1.58
N ARG A 628 -19.08 20.29 -2.57
CA ARG A 628 -19.73 19.68 -3.72
C ARG A 628 -19.56 18.17 -3.71
N PHE A 629 -20.66 17.44 -3.66
CA PHE A 629 -20.67 16.00 -3.84
C PHE A 629 -20.92 15.66 -5.31
N THR A 630 -20.03 14.87 -5.88
CA THR A 630 -20.12 14.41 -7.27
C THR A 630 -20.17 12.89 -7.30
N LEU A 631 -21.24 12.34 -7.85
CA LEU A 631 -21.34 10.90 -8.05
C LEU A 631 -20.46 10.49 -9.24
N VAL A 632 -19.50 9.61 -9.00
CA VAL A 632 -18.65 9.00 -10.01
C VAL A 632 -19.17 7.59 -10.28
N ASP A 633 -19.52 7.32 -11.52
CA ASP A 633 -20.11 6.05 -11.95
C ASP A 633 -19.25 4.85 -11.59
N ALA A 634 -19.89 3.70 -11.40
CA ALA A 634 -19.23 2.44 -11.13
C ALA A 634 -18.22 2.08 -12.23
N GLU A 635 -17.02 1.75 -11.83
CA GLU A 635 -15.98 1.24 -12.73
C GLU A 635 -16.21 -0.24 -13.01
N THR A 636 -16.14 -0.63 -14.27
CA THR A 636 -16.28 -2.02 -14.69
C THR A 636 -15.11 -2.45 -15.57
N VAL A 637 -14.73 -3.72 -15.44
CA VAL A 637 -13.74 -4.36 -16.31
C VAL A 637 -14.28 -5.66 -16.87
N ASP A 638 -14.24 -5.78 -18.20
CA ASP A 638 -14.44 -7.04 -18.91
C ASP A 638 -13.08 -7.66 -19.22
N SER A 639 -12.85 -8.86 -18.71
CA SER A 639 -11.59 -9.60 -18.83
C SER A 639 -11.77 -10.86 -19.66
N PHE A 640 -10.86 -11.05 -20.60
CA PHE A 640 -10.73 -12.26 -21.40
C PHE A 640 -9.35 -12.84 -21.18
N GLU A 641 -9.25 -14.10 -20.77
CA GLU A 641 -7.98 -14.76 -20.54
C GLU A 641 -7.99 -16.18 -21.11
N ILE A 642 -6.90 -16.57 -21.72
CA ILE A 642 -6.61 -17.95 -22.10
C ILE A 642 -5.27 -18.35 -21.53
N GLY A 643 -5.14 -19.58 -21.05
CA GLY A 643 -3.90 -20.02 -20.46
C GLY A 643 -3.69 -21.52 -20.52
N ALA A 644 -2.46 -21.89 -20.18
CA ALA A 644 -2.00 -23.28 -20.13
C ALA A 644 -1.13 -23.49 -18.90
N LYS A 645 -1.38 -24.58 -18.18
CA LYS A 645 -0.58 -25.04 -17.04
C LYS A 645 -0.20 -26.49 -17.29
N THR A 646 1.08 -26.82 -17.12
CA THR A 646 1.52 -28.19 -17.34
C THR A 646 2.72 -28.57 -16.49
N ALA A 647 2.75 -29.82 -16.02
CA ALA A 647 3.87 -30.45 -15.38
C ALA A 647 4.45 -31.50 -16.31
N LEU A 648 5.72 -31.36 -16.65
CA LEU A 648 6.46 -32.21 -17.60
C LEU A 648 7.63 -32.90 -16.90
N LEU A 649 8.31 -33.84 -17.59
CA LEU A 649 9.50 -34.52 -17.11
C LEU A 649 9.30 -35.20 -15.74
N ASN A 650 8.20 -35.93 -15.57
CA ASN A 650 7.79 -36.52 -14.30
C ASN A 650 7.63 -35.46 -13.20
N ARG A 651 6.92 -34.37 -13.53
CA ARG A 651 6.63 -33.23 -12.65
C ARG A 651 7.85 -32.45 -12.16
N LYS A 652 9.00 -32.60 -12.87
CA LYS A 652 10.20 -31.79 -12.58
C LYS A 652 10.19 -30.43 -13.27
N LEU A 653 9.40 -30.22 -14.31
CA LEU A 653 9.29 -28.98 -15.05
C LEU A 653 7.83 -28.52 -15.02
N TYR A 654 7.56 -27.39 -14.37
CA TYR A 654 6.26 -26.73 -14.35
C TYR A 654 6.29 -25.50 -15.24
N LEU A 655 5.29 -25.39 -16.09
CA LEU A 655 5.08 -24.25 -16.97
C LEU A 655 3.65 -23.74 -16.74
N ASP A 656 3.53 -22.44 -16.51
CA ASP A 656 2.26 -21.72 -16.45
C ASP A 656 2.36 -20.50 -17.35
N GLY A 657 1.36 -20.29 -18.22
CA GLY A 657 1.32 -19.16 -19.12
C GLY A 657 -0.10 -18.71 -19.38
N ALA A 658 -0.32 -17.39 -19.45
CA ALA A 658 -1.59 -16.76 -19.71
C ALA A 658 -1.46 -15.58 -20.67
N LEU A 659 -2.42 -15.44 -21.58
CA LEU A 659 -2.66 -14.25 -22.40
C LEU A 659 -3.93 -13.59 -21.90
N PHE A 660 -3.91 -12.29 -21.69
CA PHE A 660 -5.05 -11.55 -21.17
C PHE A 660 -5.35 -10.29 -21.98
N PHE A 661 -6.63 -9.89 -21.95
CA PHE A 661 -7.12 -8.63 -22.49
C PHE A 661 -8.18 -8.06 -21.55
N TYR A 662 -8.02 -6.81 -21.13
CA TYR A 662 -8.94 -6.07 -20.27
C TYR A 662 -9.49 -4.86 -20.99
N LYS A 663 -10.78 -4.65 -20.86
CA LYS A 663 -11.47 -3.45 -21.29
C LYS A 663 -12.16 -2.82 -20.11
N TYR A 664 -11.81 -1.55 -19.84
CA TYR A 664 -12.39 -0.75 -18.76
C TYR A 664 -13.38 0.25 -19.31
N ASP A 665 -14.50 0.36 -18.62
CA ASP A 665 -15.44 1.46 -18.77
C ASP A 665 -15.57 2.20 -17.43
N ASN A 666 -15.64 3.54 -17.47
CA ASN A 666 -15.71 4.44 -16.31
C ASN A 666 -14.51 4.28 -15.36
N PHE A 667 -13.29 4.31 -15.91
CA PHE A 667 -12.08 4.20 -15.10
C PHE A 667 -12.02 5.34 -14.09
N GLN A 668 -12.16 5.03 -12.80
CA GLN A 668 -12.10 6.03 -11.72
C GLN A 668 -10.63 6.36 -11.44
N THR A 669 -10.25 7.62 -11.52
CA THR A 669 -8.88 8.09 -11.22
C THR A 669 -8.91 9.28 -10.28
N LEU A 670 -7.76 9.64 -9.73
CA LEU A 670 -7.56 10.90 -9.06
C LEU A 670 -7.06 11.93 -10.05
N GLU A 671 -7.70 13.08 -10.05
CA GLU A 671 -7.29 14.27 -10.81
C GLU A 671 -6.89 15.36 -9.82
N GLN A 672 -5.75 15.96 -10.05
CA GLN A 672 -5.32 17.10 -9.26
C GLN A 672 -5.97 18.38 -9.80
N VAL A 673 -6.59 19.15 -8.91
CA VAL A 673 -7.19 20.44 -9.21
C VAL A 673 -6.68 21.47 -8.20
N GLY A 674 -5.67 22.24 -8.61
CA GLY A 674 -4.96 23.14 -7.70
C GLY A 674 -4.20 22.39 -6.63
N THR A 675 -4.57 22.60 -5.38
CA THR A 675 -3.96 21.92 -4.21
C THR A 675 -4.77 20.70 -3.70
N THR A 676 -5.86 20.35 -4.36
CA THR A 676 -6.74 19.25 -3.95
C THR A 676 -6.77 18.14 -5.00
N PHE A 677 -7.05 16.92 -4.53
CA PHE A 677 -7.29 15.77 -5.40
C PHE A 677 -8.77 15.44 -5.41
N VAL A 678 -9.30 15.13 -6.58
CA VAL A 678 -10.71 14.76 -6.76
C VAL A 678 -10.81 13.44 -7.49
N THR A 679 -11.75 12.59 -7.07
CA THR A 679 -12.05 11.37 -7.81
C THR A 679 -12.89 11.72 -9.03
N THR A 680 -12.42 11.34 -10.20
CA THR A 680 -13.08 11.59 -11.49
C THR A 680 -13.16 10.30 -12.32
N ASN A 681 -13.85 10.42 -13.46
CA ASN A 681 -13.94 9.36 -14.44
C ASN A 681 -13.04 9.68 -15.65
N ALA A 682 -11.91 8.95 -15.79
CA ALA A 682 -11.01 9.08 -16.95
C ALA A 682 -11.57 8.42 -18.22
N GLY A 683 -12.78 7.83 -18.16
CA GLY A 683 -13.43 7.22 -19.29
C GLY A 683 -13.00 5.78 -19.53
N LYS A 684 -12.49 5.48 -20.75
CA LYS A 684 -12.13 4.12 -21.17
C LYS A 684 -10.64 3.86 -21.05
N ALA A 685 -10.30 2.63 -20.70
CA ALA A 685 -8.92 2.16 -20.69
C ALA A 685 -8.83 0.70 -21.15
N GLU A 686 -7.66 0.30 -21.62
CA GLU A 686 -7.38 -1.07 -22.06
C GLU A 686 -6.04 -1.55 -21.53
N SER A 687 -5.97 -2.84 -21.20
CA SER A 687 -4.71 -3.51 -20.88
C SER A 687 -4.68 -4.88 -21.55
N TYR A 688 -3.54 -5.23 -22.14
CA TYR A 688 -3.32 -6.58 -22.67
C TYR A 688 -1.86 -7.00 -22.47
N GLY A 689 -1.66 -8.29 -22.41
CA GLY A 689 -0.33 -8.82 -22.21
C GLY A 689 -0.26 -10.33 -22.10
N PHE A 690 0.90 -10.79 -21.70
CA PHE A 690 1.10 -12.18 -21.35
C PHE A 690 2.01 -12.34 -20.14
N GLU A 691 1.82 -13.45 -19.45
CA GLU A 691 2.59 -13.86 -18.30
C GLU A 691 3.08 -15.29 -18.49
N ALA A 692 4.28 -15.56 -18.01
CA ALA A 692 4.86 -16.90 -18.04
C ALA A 692 5.62 -17.17 -16.75
N GLN A 693 5.45 -18.36 -16.19
CA GLN A 693 6.18 -18.85 -15.03
C GLN A 693 6.77 -20.21 -15.36
N VAL A 694 8.02 -20.39 -15.05
CA VAL A 694 8.76 -21.64 -15.25
C VAL A 694 9.40 -22.03 -13.93
N ARG A 695 9.21 -23.27 -13.51
CA ARG A 695 9.96 -23.90 -12.42
C ARG A 695 10.52 -25.22 -12.90
N TYR A 696 11.80 -25.43 -12.66
CA TYR A 696 12.49 -26.66 -13.07
C TYR A 696 13.33 -27.21 -11.91
N ASP A 697 12.95 -28.41 -11.46
CA ASP A 697 13.58 -29.16 -10.37
C ASP A 697 14.28 -30.39 -10.95
N PRO A 698 15.46 -30.25 -11.64
CA PRO A 698 16.14 -31.38 -12.27
C PRO A 698 16.58 -32.44 -11.26
N SER A 699 16.92 -32.03 -10.06
CA SER A 699 17.31 -32.90 -8.94
C SER A 699 16.84 -32.30 -7.59
N ARG A 700 16.93 -33.09 -6.52
CA ARG A 700 16.66 -32.60 -5.16
C ARG A 700 17.61 -31.47 -4.69
N ASP A 701 18.74 -31.32 -5.38
CA ASP A 701 19.79 -30.38 -5.01
C ASP A 701 19.79 -29.12 -5.88
N LEU A 702 18.95 -29.06 -6.90
CA LEU A 702 18.87 -27.90 -7.80
C LEU A 702 17.42 -27.61 -8.18
N ARG A 703 16.99 -26.40 -7.87
CA ARG A 703 15.73 -25.82 -8.29
C ARG A 703 16.01 -24.51 -9.05
N LEU A 704 15.33 -24.30 -10.15
CA LEU A 704 15.41 -23.09 -10.95
C LEU A 704 14.01 -22.52 -11.15
N PHE A 705 13.89 -21.20 -11.15
CA PHE A 705 12.66 -20.53 -11.56
C PHE A 705 12.96 -19.36 -12.49
N ALA A 706 12.00 -19.04 -13.33
CA ALA A 706 11.98 -17.82 -14.14
C ALA A 706 10.54 -17.36 -14.35
N ASN A 707 10.30 -16.07 -14.16
CA ASN A 707 9.01 -15.44 -14.34
C ASN A 707 9.17 -14.25 -15.28
N TYR A 708 8.17 -14.04 -16.13
CA TYR A 708 8.14 -12.90 -17.04
C TYR A 708 6.71 -12.42 -17.21
N ALA A 709 6.53 -11.09 -17.26
CA ALA A 709 5.27 -10.48 -17.68
C ALA A 709 5.55 -9.35 -18.69
N PHE A 710 4.70 -9.31 -19.71
CA PHE A 710 4.51 -8.18 -20.60
C PHE A 710 3.12 -7.61 -20.37
N ASN A 711 3.02 -6.29 -20.17
CA ASN A 711 1.77 -5.60 -19.89
C ASN A 711 1.70 -4.27 -20.64
N HIS A 712 0.78 -4.14 -21.58
CA HIS A 712 0.52 -2.90 -22.29
C HIS A 712 -0.81 -2.29 -21.82
N ALA A 713 -0.74 -1.31 -20.93
CA ALA A 713 -1.90 -0.65 -20.32
C ALA A 713 -1.95 0.84 -20.72
N ARG A 714 -3.10 1.31 -21.24
CA ARG A 714 -3.28 2.66 -21.77
C ARG A 714 -4.69 3.18 -21.52
N PHE A 715 -4.79 4.48 -21.26
CA PHE A 715 -6.05 5.22 -21.40
C PHE A 715 -6.46 5.30 -22.86
N LYS A 716 -7.77 5.28 -23.14
CA LYS A 716 -8.36 5.26 -24.47
C LYS A 716 -9.39 6.37 -24.68
N SER A 717 -9.46 7.32 -23.79
CA SER A 717 -10.36 8.47 -23.90
C SER A 717 -9.95 9.58 -22.92
N GLY A 718 -10.53 10.77 -23.09
CA GLY A 718 -10.31 11.90 -22.19
C GLY A 718 -8.97 12.59 -22.40
N VAL A 719 -8.57 13.37 -21.40
CA VAL A 719 -7.31 14.14 -21.42
C VAL A 719 -6.07 13.25 -21.33
N LEU A 720 -6.23 12.03 -20.80
CA LEU A 720 -5.17 11.03 -20.64
C LEU A 720 -5.05 10.05 -21.82
N ASP A 721 -5.79 10.26 -22.93
CA ASP A 721 -5.79 9.33 -24.06
C ASP A 721 -4.38 9.06 -24.60
N GLY A 722 -4.00 7.77 -24.64
CA GLY A 722 -2.67 7.30 -25.04
C GLY A 722 -1.66 7.18 -23.90
N ASN A 723 -1.88 7.82 -22.75
CA ASN A 723 -0.99 7.73 -21.60
C ASN A 723 -0.95 6.31 -21.04
N ARG A 724 0.20 5.96 -20.46
CA ARG A 724 0.37 4.72 -19.68
C ARG A 724 -0.27 4.90 -18.33
N PHE A 725 -0.70 3.79 -17.76
CA PHE A 725 -1.05 3.79 -16.33
C PHE A 725 0.23 3.99 -15.51
N ARG A 726 0.10 4.72 -14.41
CA ARG A 726 1.18 4.86 -13.44
C ARG A 726 1.52 3.52 -12.79
N LEU A 727 2.74 3.36 -12.30
CA LEU A 727 3.24 2.15 -11.66
C LEU A 727 3.09 0.87 -12.50
N ALA A 728 3.03 1.02 -13.83
CA ALA A 728 2.78 -0.04 -14.80
C ALA A 728 4.00 -0.27 -15.71
N PRO A 729 5.02 -1.03 -15.26
CA PRO A 729 6.11 -1.42 -16.13
C PRO A 729 5.60 -2.31 -17.26
N GLU A 730 6.06 -2.05 -18.50
CA GLU A 730 5.68 -2.91 -19.64
C GLU A 730 6.31 -4.30 -19.57
N HIS A 731 7.51 -4.38 -19.01
CA HIS A 731 8.22 -5.65 -18.85
C HIS A 731 8.68 -5.82 -17.41
N THR A 732 8.36 -6.96 -16.83
CA THR A 732 8.95 -7.43 -15.57
C THR A 732 9.51 -8.83 -15.75
N PHE A 733 10.62 -9.09 -15.10
CA PHE A 733 11.31 -10.37 -15.15
C PHE A 733 11.91 -10.69 -13.78
N SER A 734 11.82 -11.94 -13.36
CA SER A 734 12.59 -12.46 -12.23
C SER A 734 13.10 -13.86 -12.55
N ALA A 735 14.30 -14.17 -12.12
CA ALA A 735 14.86 -15.51 -12.20
C ALA A 735 15.81 -15.79 -11.04
N GLY A 736 15.89 -17.03 -10.66
CA GLY A 736 16.79 -17.47 -9.60
C GLY A 736 16.94 -18.98 -9.57
N LEU A 737 17.79 -19.42 -8.67
CA LEU A 737 17.99 -20.82 -8.40
C LEU A 737 18.22 -21.06 -6.90
N THR A 738 17.92 -22.25 -6.45
CA THR A 738 18.40 -22.79 -5.18
C THR A 738 19.24 -24.00 -5.49
N TRP A 739 20.54 -23.91 -5.19
CA TRP A 739 21.46 -25.05 -5.26
C TRP A 739 21.81 -25.47 -3.84
N ALA A 740 21.66 -26.75 -3.54
CA ALA A 740 21.95 -27.27 -2.22
C ALA A 740 22.83 -28.52 -2.36
N HIS A 741 23.80 -28.71 -1.44
CA HIS A 741 24.71 -29.85 -1.45
C HIS A 741 25.08 -30.26 -0.03
N ASP A 742 25.16 -31.55 0.20
CA ASP A 742 25.57 -32.10 1.50
C ASP A 742 27.09 -31.92 1.69
N VAL A 743 27.48 -31.18 2.74
CA VAL A 743 28.87 -30.88 3.07
C VAL A 743 29.12 -31.25 4.54
N GLY A 744 29.93 -32.29 4.76
CA GLY A 744 30.21 -32.79 6.10
C GLY A 744 28.95 -33.23 6.85
N PRO A 745 28.70 -32.74 8.07
CA PRO A 745 27.51 -33.11 8.84
C PRO A 745 26.25 -32.28 8.51
N GLY A 746 26.36 -31.39 7.54
CA GLY A 746 25.28 -30.45 7.20
C GLY A 746 25.04 -30.28 5.71
N ARG A 747 24.15 -29.41 5.37
CA ARG A 747 23.75 -29.08 4.00
C ARG A 747 24.01 -27.60 3.71
N LEU A 748 24.85 -27.34 2.71
CA LEU A 748 25.11 -26.01 2.16
C LEU A 748 24.07 -25.71 1.08
N ASP A 749 23.55 -24.51 1.05
CA ASP A 749 22.69 -24.03 -0.03
C ASP A 749 23.09 -22.62 -0.48
N PHE A 750 22.86 -22.34 -1.76
CA PHE A 750 23.11 -21.05 -2.39
C PHE A 750 21.93 -20.66 -3.24
N THR A 751 21.38 -19.45 -2.99
CA THR A 751 20.14 -18.96 -3.60
C THR A 751 20.35 -17.56 -4.16
N PRO A 752 20.88 -17.40 -5.39
CA PRO A 752 20.92 -16.13 -6.11
C PRO A 752 19.61 -15.87 -6.84
N ALA A 753 19.24 -14.60 -6.94
CA ALA A 753 18.11 -14.13 -7.74
C ALA A 753 18.42 -12.80 -8.44
N VAL A 754 17.76 -12.59 -9.57
CA VAL A 754 17.74 -11.31 -10.30
C VAL A 754 16.31 -10.94 -10.61
N THR A 755 16.00 -9.66 -10.44
CA THR A 755 14.71 -9.05 -10.80
C THR A 755 14.95 -7.86 -11.71
N TYR A 756 14.04 -7.61 -12.64
CA TYR A 756 14.09 -6.51 -13.58
C TYR A 756 12.70 -5.91 -13.79
N GLN A 757 12.63 -4.60 -13.89
CA GLN A 757 11.46 -3.89 -14.41
C GLN A 757 11.87 -2.84 -15.44
N SER A 758 11.01 -2.61 -16.44
CA SER A 758 11.17 -1.53 -17.41
C SER A 758 10.73 -0.18 -16.83
N LYS A 759 10.88 0.92 -17.60
CA LYS A 759 10.48 2.27 -17.21
C LYS A 759 9.04 2.32 -16.68
N VAL A 760 8.85 3.03 -15.57
CA VAL A 760 7.54 3.38 -14.98
C VAL A 760 7.41 4.89 -14.85
N PHE A 761 6.17 5.39 -14.93
CA PHE A 761 5.77 6.73 -14.51
C PHE A 761 5.08 6.63 -13.15
N PHE A 762 5.18 7.68 -12.34
CA PHE A 762 4.61 7.70 -11.00
C PHE A 762 3.20 8.31 -10.97
N ASP A 763 2.77 8.96 -12.04
CA ASP A 763 1.42 9.48 -12.20
C ASP A 763 0.79 9.10 -13.56
N ASP A 764 -0.52 9.33 -13.69
CA ASP A 764 -1.27 9.03 -14.92
C ASP A 764 -1.10 10.10 -16.00
N ASN A 765 -0.58 11.30 -15.68
CA ASN A 765 -0.25 12.34 -16.66
C ASN A 765 1.03 12.00 -17.45
N ASN A 766 1.80 11.01 -16.98
CA ASN A 766 3.07 10.52 -17.56
C ASN A 766 4.13 11.60 -17.65
N ASP A 767 4.14 12.52 -16.69
CA ASP A 767 5.13 13.61 -16.64
C ASP A 767 5.11 14.47 -17.92
N ILE A 768 3.89 14.72 -18.44
CA ILE A 768 3.68 15.53 -19.63
C ILE A 768 3.44 16.98 -19.22
N PRO A 769 4.34 17.94 -19.52
CA PRO A 769 4.24 19.32 -19.05
C PRO A 769 2.92 20.02 -19.40
N ALA A 770 2.23 19.60 -20.47
CA ALA A 770 0.94 20.16 -20.86
C ALA A 770 -0.20 19.77 -19.90
N LEU A 771 -0.04 18.70 -19.12
CA LEU A 771 -0.99 18.22 -18.13
C LEU A 771 -0.65 18.68 -16.70
N GLN A 772 0.53 19.26 -16.49
CA GLN A 772 1.05 19.74 -15.22
C GLN A 772 1.07 21.28 -15.16
N GLN A 773 0.00 21.93 -15.59
CA GLN A 773 -0.17 23.38 -15.62
C GLN A 773 -1.49 23.80 -14.99
N PRO A 774 -1.63 25.06 -14.54
CA PRO A 774 -2.91 25.55 -14.06
C PRO A 774 -4.06 25.28 -15.07
N PRO A 775 -5.24 24.78 -14.64
CA PRO A 775 -5.66 24.69 -13.25
C PRO A 775 -5.27 23.37 -12.53
N ALA A 776 -4.61 22.41 -13.17
CA ALA A 776 -4.21 21.16 -12.56
C ALA A 776 -3.21 21.38 -11.40
N THR A 777 -2.28 22.29 -11.57
CA THR A 777 -1.34 22.72 -10.53
C THR A 777 -1.46 24.23 -10.29
N LEU A 778 -1.00 24.74 -9.17
CA LEU A 778 -0.92 26.19 -8.92
C LEU A 778 0.25 26.82 -9.67
N LEU A 779 1.35 26.10 -9.79
CA LEU A 779 2.54 26.48 -10.54
C LEU A 779 2.84 25.38 -11.57
N PRO A 780 3.21 25.75 -12.82
CA PRO A 780 3.50 24.74 -13.82
C PRO A 780 4.75 23.95 -13.44
N ASP A 781 4.69 22.65 -13.53
CA ASP A 781 5.88 21.82 -13.65
C ASP A 781 6.22 21.61 -15.13
N LEU A 782 7.45 21.93 -15.49
CA LEU A 782 7.95 21.90 -16.87
C LEU A 782 9.11 20.91 -17.05
N PHE A 783 9.51 20.23 -15.96
CA PHE A 783 10.56 19.22 -15.99
C PHE A 783 9.95 17.83 -16.19
N GLN A 784 10.72 16.94 -16.80
CA GLN A 784 10.31 15.55 -17.00
C GLN A 784 11.23 14.67 -16.15
N ASP A 785 10.90 14.48 -14.89
CA ASP A 785 11.71 13.79 -13.90
C ASP A 785 10.91 12.85 -12.93
N GLU A 786 9.59 12.76 -13.15
CA GLU A 786 8.68 11.92 -12.34
C GLU A 786 8.53 10.51 -12.89
N PHE A 787 9.65 9.91 -13.25
CA PHE A 787 9.69 8.52 -13.70
C PHE A 787 10.93 7.80 -13.20
N GLN A 788 10.91 6.49 -13.26
CA GLN A 788 12.08 5.64 -13.06
C GLN A 788 12.36 4.84 -14.32
N ASP A 789 13.56 4.98 -14.87
CA ASP A 789 14.05 4.13 -15.97
C ASP A 789 14.20 2.68 -15.54
N GLY A 790 14.19 1.76 -16.51
CA GLY A 790 14.33 0.35 -16.26
C GLY A 790 15.61 0.00 -15.49
N TYR A 791 15.49 -0.93 -14.53
CA TYR A 791 16.61 -1.37 -13.71
C TYR A 791 16.49 -2.84 -13.30
N ALA A 792 17.62 -3.41 -12.89
CA ALA A 792 17.70 -4.75 -12.32
C ALA A 792 18.30 -4.71 -10.92
N LEU A 793 17.78 -5.58 -10.04
CA LEU A 793 18.34 -5.84 -8.72
C LEU A 793 18.81 -7.29 -8.66
N VAL A 794 19.90 -7.51 -7.96
CA VAL A 794 20.47 -8.85 -7.71
C VAL A 794 20.56 -9.08 -6.23
N SER A 795 20.08 -10.24 -5.78
CA SER A 795 20.19 -10.72 -4.40
C SER A 795 20.87 -12.09 -4.36
N ALA A 796 21.46 -12.43 -3.23
CA ALA A 796 22.03 -13.76 -3.03
C ALA A 796 22.04 -14.15 -1.54
N ARG A 797 21.86 -15.45 -1.29
CA ARG A 797 21.93 -16.05 0.04
C ARG A 797 22.82 -17.29 0.01
N LEU A 798 23.60 -17.48 1.08
CA LEU A 798 24.40 -18.67 1.29
C LEU A 798 24.15 -19.19 2.70
N GLY A 799 23.53 -20.35 2.80
CA GLY A 799 23.12 -20.97 4.04
C GLY A 799 23.85 -22.27 4.34
N TYR A 800 23.99 -22.58 5.62
CA TYR A 800 24.47 -23.88 6.08
C TYR A 800 23.60 -24.40 7.22
N GLY A 801 22.94 -25.54 6.97
CA GLY A 801 22.06 -26.21 7.92
C GLY A 801 22.72 -27.44 8.55
N LEU A 802 22.56 -27.58 9.87
CA LEU A 802 23.04 -28.73 10.66
C LEU A 802 21.86 -29.51 11.25
N ALA A 803 22.11 -30.76 11.62
CA ALA A 803 21.18 -31.67 12.31
C ALA A 803 19.79 -31.72 11.61
N GLY A 804 19.79 -31.95 10.27
CA GLY A 804 18.55 -31.98 9.51
C GLY A 804 17.83 -30.63 9.40
N GLY A 805 18.56 -29.52 9.49
CA GLY A 805 18.00 -28.17 9.42
C GLY A 805 17.51 -27.60 10.75
N LYS A 806 17.75 -28.30 11.88
CA LYS A 806 17.44 -27.76 13.22
C LYS A 806 18.19 -26.48 13.54
N TYR A 807 19.44 -26.38 13.10
CA TYR A 807 20.24 -25.16 13.24
C TYR A 807 20.70 -24.72 11.86
N ARG A 808 20.50 -23.47 11.52
CA ARG A 808 20.90 -22.88 10.23
C ARG A 808 21.58 -21.53 10.46
N ALA A 809 22.69 -21.34 9.79
CA ALA A 809 23.35 -20.04 9.65
C ALA A 809 23.35 -19.63 8.18
N GLU A 810 23.12 -18.35 7.91
CA GLU A 810 23.03 -17.81 6.57
C GLU A 810 23.67 -16.43 6.48
N VAL A 811 24.28 -16.11 5.36
CA VAL A 811 24.65 -14.74 4.97
C VAL A 811 23.84 -14.33 3.77
N PHE A 812 23.44 -13.06 3.72
CA PHE A 812 22.62 -12.51 2.65
C PHE A 812 23.12 -11.17 2.15
N VAL A 813 22.78 -10.86 0.90
CA VAL A 813 22.92 -9.54 0.29
C VAL A 813 21.73 -9.26 -0.62
N GLU A 814 21.12 -8.09 -0.44
CA GLU A 814 20.09 -7.53 -1.31
C GLU A 814 20.65 -6.32 -2.06
N ASN A 815 20.15 -6.05 -3.27
CA ASN A 815 20.70 -5.02 -4.15
C ASN A 815 22.24 -5.06 -4.21
N ALA A 816 22.80 -6.24 -4.50
CA ALA A 816 24.24 -6.54 -4.38
C ALA A 816 25.14 -5.56 -5.12
N PHE A 817 24.68 -4.95 -6.21
CA PHE A 817 25.42 -3.98 -7.01
C PHE A 817 25.14 -2.51 -6.62
N ASP A 818 24.42 -2.28 -5.53
CA ASP A 818 24.04 -0.95 -5.04
C ASP A 818 23.39 -0.08 -6.14
N LYS A 819 22.47 -0.67 -6.90
CA LYS A 819 21.75 0.04 -7.94
C LYS A 819 20.94 1.18 -7.31
N LYS A 820 21.16 2.38 -7.79
CA LYS A 820 20.42 3.58 -7.41
C LYS A 820 19.15 3.66 -8.26
N TYR A 821 18.03 3.86 -7.62
CA TYR A 821 16.71 4.04 -8.22
C TYR A 821 15.81 4.84 -7.28
N ILE A 822 14.69 5.32 -7.79
CA ILE A 822 13.65 5.97 -6.99
C ILE A 822 12.41 5.07 -6.92
N LYS A 823 11.71 5.14 -5.80
CA LYS A 823 10.46 4.39 -5.56
C LYS A 823 9.25 5.18 -6.01
N ASP A 824 9.33 6.51 -5.90
CA ASP A 824 8.24 7.43 -6.17
C ASP A 824 8.76 8.83 -6.46
N ALA A 825 7.99 9.62 -7.20
CA ALA A 825 8.26 11.04 -7.49
C ALA A 825 6.96 11.81 -7.78
N GLY A 826 7.02 13.16 -7.71
CA GLY A 826 5.87 14.06 -7.78
C GLY A 826 5.30 14.34 -6.40
N ASN A 827 4.31 13.60 -6.01
CA ASN A 827 3.66 13.66 -4.70
C ASN A 827 2.86 14.97 -4.46
N SER A 828 2.48 15.20 -3.20
CA SER A 828 1.62 16.34 -2.83
C SER A 828 2.27 17.71 -3.01
N GLY A 829 3.60 17.78 -3.01
CA GLY A 829 4.36 19.01 -3.24
C GLY A 829 4.26 19.54 -4.67
N ASP A 830 3.97 18.68 -5.61
CA ASP A 830 3.86 19.00 -7.04
C ASP A 830 2.79 20.07 -7.31
N ALA A 831 1.70 20.08 -6.55
CA ALA A 831 0.67 21.12 -6.62
C ALA A 831 1.23 22.55 -6.51
N LEU A 832 2.30 22.71 -5.76
CA LEU A 832 3.01 23.98 -5.55
C LEU A 832 4.26 24.10 -6.44
N GLY A 833 4.44 23.21 -7.43
CA GLY A 833 5.65 23.06 -8.21
C GLY A 833 6.86 22.69 -7.37
N LEU A 834 6.67 21.90 -6.34
CA LEU A 834 7.69 21.36 -5.44
C LEU A 834 7.71 19.83 -5.53
N PRO A 835 7.97 19.26 -6.74
CA PRO A 835 8.02 17.82 -6.89
C PRO A 835 9.10 17.22 -6.00
N THR A 836 8.76 16.10 -5.37
CA THR A 836 9.65 15.37 -4.47
C THR A 836 9.85 13.94 -4.95
N PHE A 837 10.86 13.25 -4.42
CA PHE A 837 11.08 11.84 -4.70
C PHE A 837 11.46 11.05 -3.44
N ILE A 838 11.24 9.75 -3.49
CA ILE A 838 11.65 8.80 -2.47
C ILE A 838 12.72 7.89 -3.04
N ALA A 839 13.87 7.82 -2.37
CA ALA A 839 14.97 6.97 -2.79
C ALA A 839 14.64 5.48 -2.61
N GLY A 840 15.09 4.65 -3.56
CA GLY A 840 15.04 3.19 -3.45
C GLY A 840 16.05 2.66 -2.44
N GLU A 841 15.84 1.40 -1.99
CA GLU A 841 16.67 0.74 -0.99
C GLU A 841 18.14 0.60 -1.45
N PRO A 842 19.12 0.90 -0.59
CA PRO A 842 20.54 0.66 -0.87
C PRO A 842 20.86 -0.83 -0.82
N ARG A 843 22.13 -1.17 -1.05
CA ARG A 843 22.61 -2.50 -0.77
C ARG A 843 22.54 -2.79 0.73
N THR A 844 21.79 -3.85 1.08
CA THR A 844 21.74 -4.40 2.44
C THR A 844 22.40 -5.78 2.46
N TYR A 845 23.09 -6.09 3.55
CA TYR A 845 23.71 -7.38 3.76
C TYR A 845 23.76 -7.72 5.25
N GLY A 846 23.79 -9.00 5.56
CA GLY A 846 23.77 -9.43 6.95
C GLY A 846 23.93 -10.91 7.13
N VAL A 847 23.67 -11.34 8.36
CA VAL A 847 23.68 -12.72 8.79
C VAL A 847 22.35 -13.08 9.44
N GLN A 848 21.95 -14.34 9.28
CA GLN A 848 20.75 -14.91 9.89
C GLN A 848 21.12 -16.18 10.64
N LEU A 849 20.53 -16.37 11.82
CA LEU A 849 20.62 -17.62 12.59
C LEU A 849 19.20 -18.11 12.88
N THR A 850 18.94 -19.38 12.63
CA THR A 850 17.65 -20.03 12.91
C THR A 850 17.86 -21.30 13.72
N ALA A 851 17.03 -21.49 14.75
CA ALA A 851 16.96 -22.71 15.52
C ALA A 851 15.52 -23.24 15.55
N ARG A 852 15.34 -24.55 15.31
CA ARG A 852 14.05 -25.26 15.36
C ARG A 852 14.14 -26.38 16.41
N PHE A 853 13.06 -26.60 17.15
CA PHE A 853 13.04 -27.58 18.24
C PHE A 853 11.66 -28.22 18.42
#